data_47a2030790d18c0265c758540b098d6c
#
_entry.id   47a2030790d18c0265c758540b098d6c
#
_cell.length_a   1.000
_cell.length_b   1.000
_cell.length_c   1.000
_cell.angle_alpha   90.00
_cell.angle_beta   90.00
_cell.angle_gamma   90.00
#
_symmetry.space_group_name_H-M   'P 1'
#
loop_
_entity.id
_entity.type
_entity.pdbx_description
1 polymer ?
#
loop_
_entity_poly.entity_id
_entity_poly.type
_entity_poly.pdbx_seq_one_letter_code
_entity_poly.pdbx_strand_id
1 'polypeptide(L)'
;MNASRVSSPPRPCFGLTRATGFMTAVVVACLVMAAAPGKARAQEAPPEASEPTSLPPPLQLRPHQQIAPAPAPLLPAPAEATPLASGAKVRTDVLQTINPDTVGTLTVEEGGLGIAMWSGTSRNLVDTLLPRLPVNAASAAMRSLMRRLLLSPAEAPRGESESGGLIALRIELLAAMGDLAGAHQLLTAIPKRDHNERLIRIDADSRFLANDNHRACNLATRQIAERASSYWQKAFIFCQALAGEHQKAALGVSLLREMGAKDEVFFSLVEALALGAAADMESLPDPSPLHLAVARAAKARLPADVVSSNRPGILKTIATSPNASVELRLEAAERAEAMGSLAVDTLRQLYTSASFSDEELANPLSKAEAESGPLSRALLYRTSLVQTVPTAQAEVVARALSLAREGGLYASTVRVFLPLLKRIPPSDELVWFAPEAVRALFISGEHQAARIWFDLLRASSKYDKDAKDALAALLPVAHLAGYKDVDKWTTDRLIGWWRTIKESKEAGKRATLLYSLFDALGEKVPDEAWETLLEGPQRITVAMPHPALWYRLAFAANSSKAPAEREVVASVQPNILVNAEGVDVEAPLAAAQAAPGIGRRRLGETVLLSLLALGESGPGAADPVVLSRVLSSLGTIGMAAEARTLAIEAALAGGL
;
A
#
# COMPACT_ATOMS: atom_id res chain seq x y z
N MET A 1 -39.20 35.78 -33.19
CA MET A 1 -40.66 35.57 -33.30
C MET A 1 -40.98 34.29 -32.58
N ASN A 2 -41.94 34.41 -31.68
CA ASN A 2 -42.65 33.40 -30.88
C ASN A 2 -41.98 32.81 -29.65
N ALA A 3 -42.39 33.41 -28.56
CA ALA A 3 -42.41 32.89 -27.20
C ALA A 3 -43.54 31.90 -26.99
N SER A 4 -43.34 30.92 -26.12
CA SER A 4 -44.42 30.19 -25.41
C SER A 4 -43.84 29.67 -24.09
N ARG A 5 -44.04 30.37 -23.05
CA ARG A 5 -44.95 30.24 -21.87
C ARG A 5 -44.77 28.91 -21.10
N VAL A 6 -44.24 29.13 -19.95
CA VAL A 6 -44.26 28.37 -18.68
C VAL A 6 -45.70 28.07 -18.23
N SER A 7 -45.96 26.87 -17.75
CA SER A 7 -47.10 26.59 -16.84
C SER A 7 -46.59 25.68 -15.70
N SER A 8 -46.69 26.25 -14.48
CA SER A 8 -46.56 25.53 -13.22
C SER A 8 -47.90 24.92 -12.82
N PRO A 9 -47.93 23.76 -12.13
CA PRO A 9 -49.16 23.29 -11.46
C PRO A 9 -49.18 23.65 -9.98
N PRO A 10 -50.39 23.68 -9.33
CA PRO A 10 -50.68 24.36 -8.12
C PRO A 10 -50.50 23.50 -6.87
N ARG A 11 -50.30 24.23 -5.74
CA ARG A 11 -50.36 23.71 -4.36
C ARG A 11 -51.82 23.51 -3.93
N PRO A 12 -52.11 22.49 -3.10
CA PRO A 12 -53.29 22.55 -2.24
C PRO A 12 -52.96 22.96 -0.82
N CYS A 13 -53.73 23.87 -0.32
CA CYS A 13 -53.85 24.30 1.06
C CYS A 13 -54.93 23.50 1.81
N PHE A 14 -54.73 23.45 3.14
CA PHE A 14 -55.71 23.38 4.22
C PHE A 14 -56.25 22.03 4.73
N GLY A 15 -56.12 21.95 6.08
CA GLY A 15 -56.94 21.11 6.93
C GLY A 15 -56.47 21.09 8.38
N LEU A 16 -56.69 22.21 9.15
CA LEU A 16 -56.66 22.15 10.61
C LEU A 16 -57.87 21.37 11.12
N THR A 17 -57.66 20.39 11.99
CA THR A 17 -58.66 19.97 12.99
C THR A 17 -57.99 19.71 14.33
N ARG A 18 -58.41 20.51 15.31
CA ARG A 18 -58.20 20.34 16.75
C ARG A 18 -59.01 19.14 17.24
N ALA A 19 -58.41 18.32 18.12
CA ALA A 19 -59.15 17.56 19.14
C ALA A 19 -58.25 17.35 20.37
N THR A 20 -58.63 17.99 21.36
CA THR A 20 -58.54 17.95 22.80
C THR A 20 -58.32 16.57 23.46
N GLY A 21 -57.32 16.49 24.35
CA GLY A 21 -57.48 16.08 25.76
C GLY A 21 -57.43 14.58 26.05
N PHE A 22 -56.37 14.16 26.77
CA PHE A 22 -56.59 13.44 28.04
C PHE A 22 -55.27 13.46 28.85
N MET A 23 -55.33 14.11 30.00
CA MET A 23 -54.36 14.06 31.09
C MET A 23 -54.56 12.76 31.87
N THR A 24 -53.52 11.97 32.09
CA THR A 24 -53.48 11.03 33.21
C THR A 24 -52.11 11.10 33.89
N ALA A 25 -52.18 11.65 35.10
CA ALA A 25 -51.11 11.65 36.09
C ALA A 25 -50.89 10.22 36.62
N VAL A 26 -49.63 9.77 36.74
CA VAL A 26 -49.25 8.65 37.56
C VAL A 26 -48.18 9.07 38.56
N VAL A 27 -48.57 8.89 39.79
CA VAL A 27 -48.00 9.18 41.09
C VAL A 27 -46.59 8.60 41.28
N VAL A 28 -45.70 9.45 41.82
CA VAL A 28 -44.43 9.10 42.44
C VAL A 28 -44.68 8.37 43.76
N ALA A 29 -44.22 7.16 43.95
CA ALA A 29 -44.11 6.46 45.22
C ALA A 29 -42.63 6.37 45.65
N CYS A 30 -42.24 7.24 46.59
CA CYS A 30 -41.03 7.09 47.39
C CYS A 30 -41.21 5.93 48.34
N LEU A 31 -40.34 4.93 48.31
CA LEU A 31 -40.19 3.94 49.37
C LEU A 31 -38.79 4.08 49.99
N VAL A 32 -38.81 4.63 51.20
CA VAL A 32 -37.72 4.65 52.17
C VAL A 32 -37.65 3.25 52.76
N MET A 33 -36.52 2.57 52.66
CA MET A 33 -36.24 1.37 53.46
C MET A 33 -34.96 1.53 54.27
N ALA A 34 -35.14 1.24 55.53
CA ALA A 34 -34.30 1.45 56.69
C ALA A 34 -32.96 0.67 56.62
N ALA A 35 -31.97 1.27 57.25
CA ALA A 35 -30.66 0.70 57.56
C ALA A 35 -30.76 -0.37 58.63
N ALA A 36 -30.04 -1.51 58.40
CA ALA A 36 -29.65 -2.45 59.46
C ALA A 36 -28.13 -2.59 59.45
N PRO A 37 -27.43 -2.65 60.58
CA PRO A 37 -25.99 -2.60 60.68
C PRO A 37 -25.39 -4.00 60.44
N GLY A 38 -24.67 -4.18 59.35
CA GLY A 38 -23.85 -5.36 59.05
C GLY A 38 -22.39 -5.13 59.45
N LYS A 39 -21.90 -6.10 60.22
CA LYS A 39 -20.59 -6.18 60.88
C LYS A 39 -19.40 -5.75 60.03
N ALA A 40 -18.58 -4.90 60.64
CA ALA A 40 -17.24 -4.59 60.18
C ALA A 40 -16.40 -5.85 59.99
N ARG A 41 -15.98 -6.09 58.74
CA ARG A 41 -14.91 -7.05 58.42
C ARG A 41 -13.62 -6.27 58.38
N ALA A 42 -12.65 -6.73 59.15
CA ALA A 42 -11.34 -6.12 59.26
C ALA A 42 -10.72 -5.95 57.86
N GLN A 43 -10.26 -4.75 57.59
CA GLN A 43 -9.47 -4.36 56.44
C GLN A 43 -8.08 -4.97 56.65
N GLU A 44 -7.72 -5.97 55.86
CA GLU A 44 -6.35 -6.46 55.76
C GLU A 44 -5.47 -5.33 55.26
N ALA A 45 -4.40 -5.06 56.02
CA ALA A 45 -3.37 -4.08 55.63
C ALA A 45 -2.70 -4.48 54.31
N PRO A 46 -2.29 -3.52 53.46
CA PRO A 46 -1.52 -3.85 52.28
C PRO A 46 -0.18 -4.45 52.66
N PRO A 47 0.32 -5.43 51.89
CA PRO A 47 1.62 -6.04 52.17
C PRO A 47 2.73 -4.94 52.09
N GLU A 48 3.57 -4.98 53.10
CA GLU A 48 4.78 -4.14 53.20
C GLU A 48 5.60 -4.23 51.91
N ALA A 49 6.07 -3.08 51.48
CA ALA A 49 6.98 -2.93 50.35
C ALA A 49 8.23 -3.76 50.64
N SER A 50 8.47 -4.76 49.82
CA SER A 50 9.71 -5.53 49.83
C SER A 50 10.88 -4.57 49.58
N GLU A 51 11.87 -4.59 50.45
CA GLU A 51 13.14 -3.88 50.29
C GLU A 51 13.78 -4.20 48.93
N PRO A 52 14.45 -3.25 48.28
CA PRO A 52 15.12 -3.49 47.00
C PRO A 52 16.24 -4.51 47.22
N THR A 53 16.10 -5.66 46.55
CA THR A 53 17.16 -6.67 46.48
C THR A 53 18.42 -6.01 45.94
N SER A 54 19.45 -5.97 46.78
CA SER A 54 20.78 -5.46 46.43
C SER A 54 21.30 -6.22 45.21
N LEU A 55 21.70 -5.46 44.19
CA LEU A 55 22.42 -5.96 43.02
C LEU A 55 23.69 -6.72 43.48
N PRO A 56 23.99 -7.87 42.87
CA PRO A 56 25.26 -8.55 43.17
C PRO A 56 26.43 -7.64 42.79
N PRO A 57 27.52 -7.70 43.58
CA PRO A 57 28.68 -6.86 43.30
C PRO A 57 29.29 -7.19 41.94
N PRO A 58 29.92 -6.20 41.26
CA PRO A 58 30.52 -6.43 39.96
C PRO A 58 31.58 -7.52 40.04
N LEU A 59 31.50 -8.47 39.07
CA LEU A 59 32.50 -9.51 38.89
C LEU A 59 33.89 -8.85 38.72
N GLN A 60 34.73 -8.99 39.71
CA GLN A 60 36.15 -8.65 39.61
C GLN A 60 36.81 -9.62 38.63
N LEU A 61 37.24 -9.13 37.48
CA LEU A 61 38.13 -9.86 36.59
C LEU A 61 39.40 -10.24 37.35
N ARG A 62 39.61 -11.51 37.62
CA ARG A 62 40.86 -12.02 38.14
C ARG A 62 41.98 -11.70 37.14
N PRO A 63 43.14 -11.23 37.58
CA PRO A 63 44.30 -11.09 36.71
C PRO A 63 44.64 -12.45 36.09
N HIS A 64 44.88 -12.47 34.79
CA HIS A 64 45.37 -13.68 34.10
C HIS A 64 46.63 -14.17 34.82
N GLN A 65 46.59 -15.37 35.41
CA GLN A 65 47.78 -16.10 35.80
C GLN A 65 48.57 -16.36 34.52
N GLN A 66 49.76 -15.83 34.46
CA GLN A 66 50.75 -16.16 33.46
C GLN A 66 51.05 -17.65 33.59
N ILE A 67 50.54 -18.45 32.66
CA ILE A 67 50.93 -19.84 32.47
C ILE A 67 52.34 -19.76 31.90
N ALA A 68 53.32 -20.30 32.62
CA ALA A 68 54.69 -20.43 32.15
C ALA A 68 54.69 -21.16 30.81
N PRO A 69 55.45 -20.72 29.80
CA PRO A 69 55.50 -21.37 28.51
C PRO A 69 56.02 -22.79 28.66
N ALA A 70 55.27 -23.74 28.11
CA ALA A 70 55.75 -25.12 27.96
C ALA A 70 56.99 -25.13 27.04
N PRO A 71 57.97 -26.02 27.30
CA PRO A 71 59.18 -26.09 26.48
C PRO A 71 58.80 -26.37 25.04
N ALA A 72 59.30 -25.55 24.13
CA ALA A 72 59.08 -25.68 22.69
C ALA A 72 59.59 -27.04 22.16
N PRO A 73 58.82 -27.73 21.30
CA PRO A 73 59.34 -28.87 20.60
C PRO A 73 60.50 -28.41 19.69
N LEU A 74 61.60 -29.18 19.71
CA LEU A 74 62.76 -28.98 18.87
C LEU A 74 62.33 -29.01 17.40
N LEU A 75 62.42 -27.86 16.73
CA LEU A 75 62.23 -27.77 15.29
C LEU A 75 63.29 -28.56 14.56
N PRO A 76 62.96 -29.34 13.53
CA PRO A 76 63.96 -29.91 12.63
C PRO A 76 64.73 -28.78 11.92
N ALA A 77 65.99 -29.04 11.64
CA ALA A 77 66.90 -28.10 11.00
C ALA A 77 66.33 -27.53 9.70
N PRO A 78 66.59 -26.25 9.37
CA PRO A 78 66.05 -25.59 8.20
C PRO A 78 66.49 -26.35 6.92
N ALA A 79 65.53 -26.86 6.18
CA ALA A 79 65.76 -27.29 4.81
C ALA A 79 66.13 -26.04 3.99
N GLU A 80 67.16 -26.19 3.16
CA GLU A 80 67.69 -25.15 2.28
C GLU A 80 66.54 -24.50 1.49
N ALA A 81 66.36 -23.18 1.64
CA ALA A 81 65.38 -22.38 0.94
C ALA A 81 65.67 -22.42 -0.57
N THR A 82 64.85 -23.11 -1.32
CA THR A 82 64.77 -22.95 -2.77
C THR A 82 64.43 -21.47 -3.07
N PRO A 83 65.15 -20.79 -3.96
CA PRO A 83 64.83 -19.38 -4.26
C PRO A 83 63.45 -19.29 -4.89
N LEU A 84 62.55 -18.57 -4.24
CA LEU A 84 61.29 -18.17 -4.80
C LEU A 84 61.53 -17.42 -6.10
N ALA A 85 61.00 -17.93 -7.21
CA ALA A 85 61.04 -17.28 -8.51
C ALA A 85 60.51 -15.85 -8.36
N SER A 86 61.39 -14.89 -8.49
CA SER A 86 61.04 -13.44 -8.49
C SER A 86 60.29 -13.17 -9.82
N GLY A 87 58.98 -13.07 -9.72
CA GLY A 87 58.15 -12.79 -10.92
C GLY A 87 56.66 -12.75 -10.67
N ALA A 88 56.17 -13.13 -9.51
CA ALA A 88 54.74 -12.96 -9.18
C ALA A 88 54.46 -11.46 -8.93
N LYS A 89 54.06 -10.75 -9.98
CA LYS A 89 53.44 -9.42 -9.86
C LYS A 89 52.23 -9.56 -8.95
N VAL A 90 52.29 -8.99 -7.74
CA VAL A 90 51.12 -8.80 -6.90
C VAL A 90 50.14 -7.95 -7.73
N ARG A 91 49.09 -8.57 -8.27
CA ARG A 91 47.97 -7.82 -8.83
C ARG A 91 47.26 -7.15 -7.66
N THR A 92 47.49 -5.88 -7.46
CA THR A 92 46.59 -5.03 -6.65
C THR A 92 45.34 -4.81 -7.47
N ASP A 93 44.31 -5.58 -7.20
CA ASP A 93 42.97 -5.27 -7.68
C ASP A 93 42.49 -4.07 -6.88
N VAL A 94 42.22 -2.97 -7.54
CA VAL A 94 41.56 -1.83 -6.96
C VAL A 94 40.11 -2.29 -6.71
N LEU A 95 39.70 -2.37 -5.45
CA LEU A 95 38.31 -2.59 -5.07
C LEU A 95 37.44 -1.61 -5.86
N GLN A 96 36.70 -2.11 -6.82
CA GLN A 96 35.75 -1.29 -7.58
C GLN A 96 34.77 -0.67 -6.59
N THR A 97 34.59 0.64 -6.70
CA THR A 97 33.57 1.35 -5.91
C THR A 97 32.22 0.71 -6.20
N ILE A 98 31.53 0.25 -5.15
CA ILE A 98 30.18 -0.35 -5.29
C ILE A 98 29.29 0.65 -6.01
N ASN A 99 28.72 0.23 -7.15
CA ASN A 99 27.76 1.05 -7.88
C ASN A 99 26.48 1.19 -7.02
N PRO A 100 26.10 2.39 -6.57
CA PRO A 100 24.94 2.57 -5.71
C PRO A 100 23.64 2.11 -6.35
N ASP A 101 23.54 2.10 -7.69
CA ASP A 101 22.35 1.63 -8.41
C ASP A 101 22.05 0.13 -8.22
N THR A 102 23.06 -0.66 -7.80
CA THR A 102 22.90 -2.10 -7.54
C THR A 102 22.36 -2.41 -6.15
N VAL A 103 22.35 -1.44 -5.25
CA VAL A 103 21.94 -1.63 -3.85
C VAL A 103 20.44 -1.95 -3.77
N GLY A 104 20.10 -2.88 -2.89
CA GLY A 104 18.72 -3.23 -2.55
C GLY A 104 18.65 -3.83 -1.16
N THR A 105 17.47 -3.91 -0.60
CA THR A 105 17.23 -4.36 0.78
C THR A 105 16.29 -5.56 0.87
N LEU A 106 15.76 -6.05 -0.27
CA LEU A 106 14.80 -7.16 -0.29
C LEU A 106 15.45 -8.39 -0.94
N THR A 107 15.72 -9.42 -0.18
CA THR A 107 16.30 -10.68 -0.66
C THR A 107 15.31 -11.49 -1.49
N VAL A 108 15.78 -12.49 -2.23
CA VAL A 108 14.90 -13.36 -3.03
C VAL A 108 13.97 -14.17 -2.14
N GLU A 109 14.43 -14.61 -0.97
CA GLU A 109 13.65 -15.33 0.03
C GLU A 109 12.52 -14.48 0.61
N GLU A 110 12.71 -13.16 0.68
CA GLU A 110 11.70 -12.18 1.10
C GLU A 110 10.80 -11.71 -0.07
N GLY A 111 10.94 -12.33 -1.23
CA GLY A 111 10.15 -12.05 -2.42
C GLY A 111 10.77 -11.02 -3.37
N GLY A 112 12.07 -10.69 -3.22
CA GLY A 112 12.80 -9.86 -4.17
C GLY A 112 12.90 -10.50 -5.56
N LEU A 113 13.10 -9.65 -6.59
CA LEU A 113 13.12 -10.08 -8.00
C LEU A 113 14.48 -10.65 -8.44
N GLY A 114 15.48 -10.58 -7.57
CA GLY A 114 16.82 -11.09 -7.82
C GLY A 114 17.73 -10.16 -8.63
N ILE A 115 19.04 -10.45 -8.56
CA ILE A 115 20.10 -9.61 -9.11
C ILE A 115 19.98 -9.39 -10.63
N ALA A 116 19.50 -10.41 -11.37
CA ALA A 116 19.41 -10.38 -12.83
C ALA A 116 18.08 -9.80 -13.37
N MET A 117 17.27 -9.14 -12.55
CA MET A 117 15.92 -8.69 -12.95
C MET A 117 15.90 -7.75 -14.16
N TRP A 118 16.96 -6.98 -14.37
CA TRP A 118 17.12 -6.08 -15.51
C TRP A 118 17.88 -6.69 -16.70
N SER A 119 18.20 -8.00 -16.65
CA SER A 119 18.93 -8.67 -17.72
C SER A 119 18.25 -8.48 -19.07
N GLY A 120 18.99 -7.98 -20.06
CA GLY A 120 18.49 -7.67 -21.40
C GLY A 120 17.64 -6.39 -21.52
N THR A 121 17.46 -5.63 -20.44
CA THR A 121 16.73 -4.34 -20.44
C THR A 121 17.70 -3.18 -20.59
N SER A 122 17.36 -2.21 -21.44
CA SER A 122 18.19 -1.00 -21.61
C SER A 122 17.95 0.01 -20.50
N ARG A 123 18.99 0.73 -20.11
CA ARG A 123 18.93 1.80 -19.12
C ARG A 123 17.97 2.91 -19.53
N ASN A 124 18.01 3.34 -20.77
CA ASN A 124 17.13 4.37 -21.30
C ASN A 124 15.64 4.01 -21.13
N LEU A 125 15.26 2.76 -21.34
CA LEU A 125 13.88 2.31 -21.14
C LEU A 125 13.48 2.44 -19.66
N VAL A 126 14.36 2.01 -18.74
CA VAL A 126 14.09 2.11 -17.29
C VAL A 126 13.99 3.56 -16.85
N ASP A 127 14.94 4.41 -17.23
CA ASP A 127 14.96 5.84 -16.87
C ASP A 127 13.75 6.61 -17.43
N THR A 128 13.22 6.17 -18.59
CA THR A 128 12.03 6.80 -19.21
C THR A 128 10.73 6.34 -18.57
N LEU A 129 10.61 5.06 -18.22
CA LEU A 129 9.34 4.45 -17.81
C LEU A 129 9.17 4.34 -16.29
N LEU A 130 10.25 4.10 -15.55
CA LEU A 130 10.19 3.93 -14.09
C LEU A 130 9.58 5.16 -13.37
N PRO A 131 9.86 6.43 -13.77
CA PRO A 131 9.22 7.60 -13.17
C PRO A 131 7.69 7.66 -13.33
N ARG A 132 7.14 6.88 -14.24
CA ARG A 132 5.70 6.83 -14.55
C ARG A 132 4.96 5.74 -13.79
N LEU A 133 5.61 5.07 -12.83
CA LEU A 133 4.94 4.07 -11.99
C LEU A 133 3.70 4.67 -11.31
N PRO A 134 2.58 3.92 -11.26
CA PRO A 134 1.34 4.38 -10.63
C PRO A 134 1.44 4.27 -9.09
N VAL A 135 2.24 5.15 -8.47
CA VAL A 135 2.59 5.13 -7.04
C VAL A 135 1.39 5.28 -6.10
N ASN A 136 0.27 5.80 -6.61
CA ASN A 136 -0.98 6.01 -5.91
C ASN A 136 -2.03 4.91 -6.15
N ALA A 137 -1.67 3.80 -6.82
CA ALA A 137 -2.59 2.70 -7.10
C ALA A 137 -3.18 2.09 -5.81
N ALA A 138 -4.50 1.92 -5.78
CA ALA A 138 -5.21 1.32 -4.65
C ALA A 138 -5.07 -0.21 -4.58
N SER A 139 -4.65 -0.87 -5.65
CA SER A 139 -4.44 -2.32 -5.70
C SER A 139 -3.29 -2.76 -4.78
N ALA A 140 -3.58 -3.65 -3.84
CA ALA A 140 -2.58 -4.19 -2.93
C ALA A 140 -1.53 -5.04 -3.65
N ALA A 141 -1.95 -5.80 -4.67
CA ALA A 141 -1.06 -6.60 -5.49
C ALA A 141 -0.08 -5.73 -6.29
N MET A 142 -0.55 -4.64 -6.89
CA MET A 142 0.31 -3.69 -7.60
C MET A 142 1.32 -3.02 -6.67
N ARG A 143 0.88 -2.58 -5.49
CA ARG A 143 1.80 -1.98 -4.49
C ARG A 143 2.89 -2.96 -4.06
N SER A 144 2.53 -4.23 -3.83
CA SER A 144 3.50 -5.28 -3.52
C SER A 144 4.52 -5.46 -4.65
N LEU A 145 4.07 -5.53 -5.90
CA LEU A 145 4.94 -5.63 -7.07
C LEU A 145 5.85 -4.40 -7.23
N MET A 146 5.33 -3.18 -7.06
CA MET A 146 6.12 -1.95 -7.10
C MET A 146 7.20 -1.96 -6.00
N ARG A 147 6.82 -2.31 -4.77
CA ARG A 147 7.76 -2.39 -3.65
C ARG A 147 8.87 -3.40 -3.92
N ARG A 148 8.54 -4.57 -4.43
CA ARG A 148 9.52 -5.60 -4.82
C ARG A 148 10.45 -5.10 -5.93
N LEU A 149 9.91 -4.44 -6.96
CA LEU A 149 10.69 -3.86 -8.05
C LEU A 149 11.69 -2.80 -7.55
N LEU A 150 11.26 -1.95 -6.60
CA LEU A 150 12.06 -0.83 -6.10
C LEU A 150 13.08 -1.22 -5.02
N LEU A 151 12.81 -2.25 -4.22
CA LEU A 151 13.68 -2.68 -3.11
C LEU A 151 14.64 -3.81 -3.47
N SER A 152 14.43 -4.52 -4.58
CA SER A 152 15.32 -5.62 -4.96
C SER A 152 16.72 -5.13 -5.31
N PRO A 153 17.78 -5.79 -4.84
CA PRO A 153 19.12 -5.59 -5.36
C PRO A 153 19.18 -6.08 -6.81
N ALA A 154 19.83 -5.34 -7.69
CA ALA A 154 19.93 -5.72 -9.09
C ALA A 154 21.19 -5.14 -9.76
N GLU A 155 21.75 -5.87 -10.71
CA GLU A 155 22.71 -5.28 -11.65
C GLU A 155 22.06 -4.13 -12.40
N ALA A 156 22.79 -3.04 -12.60
CA ALA A 156 22.28 -1.90 -13.34
C ALA A 156 21.89 -2.29 -14.77
N PRO A 157 20.77 -1.77 -15.32
CA PRO A 157 20.41 -1.99 -16.71
C PRO A 157 21.53 -1.52 -17.65
N ARG A 158 21.68 -2.19 -18.81
CA ARG A 158 22.74 -1.88 -19.78
C ARG A 158 22.57 -0.50 -20.41
N GLY A 159 23.64 0.28 -20.46
CA GLY A 159 23.69 1.62 -21.06
C GLY A 159 24.21 2.67 -20.10
N GLU A 160 24.66 3.80 -20.67
CA GLU A 160 25.09 4.93 -19.89
C GLU A 160 23.89 5.70 -19.39
N SER A 161 23.97 6.19 -18.16
CA SER A 161 22.97 7.08 -17.57
C SER A 161 23.66 8.37 -17.14
N GLU A 162 22.96 9.49 -17.30
CA GLU A 162 23.38 10.71 -16.64
C GLU A 162 23.36 10.49 -15.12
N SER A 163 24.54 10.45 -14.58
CA SER A 163 24.97 10.46 -13.17
C SER A 163 23.94 10.16 -12.06
N GLY A 164 24.06 8.99 -11.47
CA GLY A 164 23.55 8.71 -10.11
C GLY A 164 22.04 8.57 -9.95
N GLY A 165 21.34 8.32 -11.06
CA GLY A 165 19.91 8.50 -11.13
C GLY A 165 19.03 7.36 -10.67
N LEU A 166 19.40 6.06 -10.87
CA LEU A 166 18.44 4.98 -10.65
C LEU A 166 18.13 4.76 -9.17
N ILE A 167 19.13 4.77 -8.31
CA ILE A 167 18.90 4.60 -6.87
C ILE A 167 18.13 5.78 -6.28
N ALA A 168 18.43 7.01 -6.71
CA ALA A 168 17.68 8.19 -6.28
C ALA A 168 16.22 8.11 -6.71
N LEU A 169 15.97 7.73 -7.96
CA LEU A 169 14.62 7.53 -8.49
C LEU A 169 13.85 6.45 -7.73
N ARG A 170 14.49 5.31 -7.40
CA ARG A 170 13.87 4.24 -6.62
C ARG A 170 13.43 4.74 -5.24
N ILE A 171 14.27 5.52 -4.56
CA ILE A 171 13.96 6.09 -3.25
C ILE A 171 12.84 7.14 -3.36
N GLU A 172 12.85 7.99 -4.38
CA GLU A 172 11.77 8.95 -4.64
C GLU A 172 10.42 8.25 -4.84
N LEU A 173 10.40 7.18 -5.62
CA LEU A 173 9.17 6.43 -5.88
C LEU A 173 8.65 5.74 -4.62
N LEU A 174 9.53 5.17 -3.77
CA LEU A 174 9.14 4.62 -2.47
C LEU A 174 8.57 5.70 -1.55
N ALA A 175 9.21 6.88 -1.49
CA ALA A 175 8.70 8.01 -0.72
C ALA A 175 7.35 8.51 -1.28
N ALA A 176 7.20 8.57 -2.61
CA ALA A 176 5.95 8.94 -3.27
C ALA A 176 4.82 7.94 -2.98
N MET A 177 5.11 6.63 -2.91
CA MET A 177 4.17 5.59 -2.46
C MET A 177 3.79 5.73 -0.96
N GLY A 178 4.52 6.56 -0.20
CA GLY A 178 4.37 6.66 1.25
C GLY A 178 5.08 5.53 2.02
N ASP A 179 5.86 4.67 1.37
CA ASP A 179 6.74 3.68 2.01
C ASP A 179 8.03 4.36 2.49
N LEU A 180 7.87 5.22 3.51
CA LEU A 180 9.00 5.97 4.09
C LEU A 180 10.00 5.02 4.77
N ALA A 181 9.57 3.86 5.25
CA ALA A 181 10.44 2.87 5.86
C ALA A 181 11.35 2.22 4.80
N GLY A 182 10.80 1.77 3.68
CA GLY A 182 11.56 1.23 2.56
C GLY A 182 12.51 2.27 1.95
N ALA A 183 12.04 3.49 1.77
CA ALA A 183 12.87 4.61 1.30
C ALA A 183 14.06 4.87 2.24
N HIS A 184 13.83 4.90 3.56
CA HIS A 184 14.88 5.11 4.56
C HIS A 184 15.87 3.94 4.62
N GLN A 185 15.39 2.69 4.59
CA GLN A 185 16.24 1.49 4.54
C GLN A 185 17.18 1.54 3.33
N LEU A 186 16.62 1.83 2.14
CA LEU A 186 17.41 1.91 0.91
C LEU A 186 18.40 3.08 0.97
N LEU A 187 17.99 4.24 1.47
CA LEU A 187 18.84 5.42 1.65
C LEU A 187 20.03 5.13 2.59
N THR A 188 19.80 4.40 3.68
CA THR A 188 20.87 4.07 4.64
C THR A 188 21.87 3.03 4.12
N ALA A 189 21.45 2.21 3.17
CA ALA A 189 22.30 1.21 2.54
C ALA A 189 23.28 1.78 1.50
N ILE A 190 23.13 3.07 1.10
CA ILE A 190 23.98 3.70 0.08
C ILE A 190 25.26 4.26 0.70
N PRO A 191 26.45 3.88 0.20
CA PRO A 191 27.71 4.50 0.58
C PRO A 191 27.78 5.95 0.05
N LYS A 192 28.35 6.87 0.83
CA LYS A 192 28.61 8.27 0.42
C LYS A 192 27.38 9.04 -0.11
N ARG A 193 26.20 8.81 0.50
CA ARG A 193 24.92 9.45 0.13
C ARG A 193 24.95 10.98 0.23
N ASP A 194 25.82 11.52 1.10
CA ASP A 194 25.88 12.96 1.44
C ASP A 194 26.34 13.85 0.27
N HIS A 195 26.79 13.27 -0.84
CA HIS A 195 27.19 14.01 -2.03
C HIS A 195 26.06 14.20 -3.07
N ASN A 196 24.93 13.53 -2.92
CA ASN A 196 23.80 13.61 -3.85
C ASN A 196 22.69 14.50 -3.28
N GLU A 197 22.52 15.71 -3.82
CA GLU A 197 21.51 16.68 -3.38
C GLU A 197 20.09 16.11 -3.43
N ARG A 198 19.76 15.34 -4.47
CA ARG A 198 18.44 14.74 -4.64
C ARG A 198 18.10 13.79 -3.49
N LEU A 199 19.06 12.96 -3.06
CA LEU A 199 18.88 12.06 -1.91
C LEU A 199 18.74 12.83 -0.59
N ILE A 200 19.53 13.89 -0.40
CA ILE A 200 19.45 14.72 0.81
C ILE A 200 18.10 15.44 0.89
N ARG A 201 17.57 15.91 -0.24
CA ARG A 201 16.26 16.55 -0.30
C ARG A 201 15.15 15.57 0.04
N ILE A 202 15.19 14.33 -0.49
CA ILE A 202 14.22 13.28 -0.15
C ILE A 202 14.27 12.98 1.36
N ASP A 203 15.47 12.91 1.95
CA ASP A 203 15.62 12.69 3.41
C ASP A 203 14.99 13.87 4.18
N ALA A 204 15.25 15.11 3.79
CA ALA A 204 14.67 16.30 4.41
C ALA A 204 13.13 16.31 4.30
N ASP A 205 12.57 16.07 3.11
CA ASP A 205 11.14 16.02 2.86
C ASP A 205 10.45 14.91 3.69
N SER A 206 11.07 13.73 3.76
CA SER A 206 10.57 12.62 4.58
C SER A 206 10.53 12.97 6.07
N ARG A 207 11.53 13.71 6.56
CA ARG A 207 11.60 14.19 7.96
C ARG A 207 10.56 15.27 8.24
N PHE A 208 10.33 16.21 7.30
CA PHE A 208 9.27 17.20 7.43
C PHE A 208 7.89 16.55 7.51
N LEU A 209 7.61 15.55 6.67
CA LEU A 209 6.37 14.77 6.72
C LEU A 209 6.22 14.01 8.05
N ALA A 210 7.31 13.46 8.58
CA ALA A 210 7.37 12.76 9.86
C ALA A 210 7.36 13.69 11.08
N ASN A 211 7.33 15.02 10.90
CA ASN A 211 7.45 16.02 11.97
C ASN A 211 8.81 15.98 12.72
N ASP A 212 9.86 15.41 12.11
CA ASP A 212 11.23 15.42 12.62
C ASP A 212 11.96 16.71 12.16
N ASN A 213 11.40 17.85 12.55
CA ASN A 213 11.89 19.16 12.13
C ASN A 213 13.34 19.41 12.56
N HIS A 214 13.75 18.89 13.72
CA HIS A 214 15.11 19.07 14.22
C HIS A 214 16.16 18.50 13.24
N ARG A 215 15.98 17.24 12.82
CA ARG A 215 16.92 16.61 11.87
C ARG A 215 16.80 17.19 10.46
N ALA A 216 15.59 17.55 10.02
CA ALA A 216 15.39 18.24 8.75
C ALA A 216 16.12 19.59 8.72
N CYS A 217 16.05 20.37 9.80
CA CYS A 217 16.74 21.66 9.93
C CYS A 217 18.27 21.52 9.97
N ASN A 218 18.79 20.46 10.60
CA ASN A 218 20.23 20.17 10.55
C ASN A 218 20.70 19.88 9.11
N LEU A 219 19.87 19.24 8.28
CA LEU A 219 20.17 19.05 6.86
C LEU A 219 20.10 20.39 6.11
N ALA A 220 19.03 21.17 6.31
CA ALA A 220 18.85 22.47 5.64
C ALA A 220 20.00 23.43 5.95
N THR A 221 20.46 23.51 7.20
CA THR A 221 21.57 24.36 7.60
C THR A 221 22.89 23.97 6.93
N ARG A 222 23.16 22.69 6.76
CA ARG A 222 24.35 22.22 6.04
C ARG A 222 24.25 22.51 4.55
N GLN A 223 23.08 22.24 3.97
CA GLN A 223 22.91 22.36 2.54
C GLN A 223 22.87 23.80 2.03
N ILE A 224 22.32 24.75 2.80
CA ILE A 224 22.30 26.16 2.39
C ILE A 224 23.71 26.76 2.28
N ALA A 225 24.66 26.27 3.06
CA ALA A 225 26.05 26.72 2.98
C ALA A 225 26.75 26.24 1.69
N GLU A 226 26.33 25.11 1.15
CA GLU A 226 26.90 24.50 -0.05
C GLU A 226 26.13 24.85 -1.32
N ARG A 227 24.81 25.06 -1.21
CA ARG A 227 23.87 25.16 -2.35
C ARG A 227 22.77 26.18 -2.08
N ALA A 228 22.73 27.22 -2.88
CA ALA A 228 21.75 28.30 -2.76
C ALA A 228 20.44 28.04 -3.54
N SER A 229 19.93 26.78 -3.59
CA SER A 229 18.67 26.51 -4.27
C SER A 229 17.48 27.07 -3.49
N SER A 230 16.42 27.45 -4.19
CA SER A 230 15.17 28.00 -3.59
C SER A 230 14.58 27.06 -2.53
N TYR A 231 14.69 25.74 -2.70
CA TYR A 231 14.23 24.78 -1.72
C TYR A 231 14.98 24.90 -0.38
N TRP A 232 16.32 24.91 -0.43
CA TRP A 232 17.13 25.00 0.79
C TRP A 232 17.01 26.37 1.46
N GLN A 233 16.82 27.43 0.68
CA GLN A 233 16.54 28.77 1.21
C GLN A 233 15.22 28.76 2.01
N LYS A 234 14.14 28.25 1.45
CA LYS A 234 12.86 28.13 2.15
C LYS A 234 12.96 27.24 3.40
N ALA A 235 13.59 26.06 3.28
CA ALA A 235 13.77 25.16 4.40
C ALA A 235 14.57 25.83 5.53
N PHE A 236 15.62 26.57 5.20
CA PHE A 236 16.45 27.29 6.17
C PHE A 236 15.67 28.44 6.86
N ILE A 237 14.91 29.23 6.12
CA ILE A 237 14.04 30.29 6.64
C ILE A 237 13.02 29.70 7.63
N PHE A 238 12.37 28.60 7.28
CA PHE A 238 11.48 27.89 8.20
C PHE A 238 12.20 27.47 9.48
N CYS A 239 13.41 26.93 9.38
CA CYS A 239 14.21 26.53 10.52
C CYS A 239 14.60 27.70 11.42
N GLN A 240 14.90 28.88 10.85
CA GLN A 240 15.13 30.10 11.63
C GLN A 240 13.87 30.55 12.38
N ALA A 241 12.70 30.50 11.72
CA ALA A 241 11.43 30.80 12.37
C ALA A 241 11.14 29.86 13.54
N LEU A 242 11.38 28.54 13.37
CA LEU A 242 11.25 27.54 14.43
C LEU A 242 12.21 27.76 15.60
N ALA A 243 13.42 28.24 15.33
CA ALA A 243 14.42 28.56 16.36
C ALA A 243 14.13 29.87 17.10
N GLY A 244 13.06 30.60 16.75
CA GLY A 244 12.74 31.90 17.32
C GLY A 244 13.56 33.06 16.72
N GLU A 245 14.31 32.82 15.66
CA GLU A 245 15.09 33.84 14.95
C GLU A 245 14.21 34.65 13.98
N HIS A 246 13.12 35.20 14.47
CA HIS A 246 12.05 35.79 13.67
C HIS A 246 12.52 36.90 12.72
N GLN A 247 13.45 37.75 13.18
CA GLN A 247 13.99 38.84 12.33
C GLN A 247 14.77 38.30 11.13
N LYS A 248 15.54 37.24 11.33
CA LYS A 248 16.29 36.58 10.24
C LYS A 248 15.34 35.89 9.25
N ALA A 249 14.31 35.22 9.78
CA ALA A 249 13.30 34.59 8.94
C ALA A 249 12.53 35.61 8.10
N ALA A 250 12.13 36.75 8.70
CA ALA A 250 11.46 37.83 7.99
C ALA A 250 12.35 38.45 6.89
N LEU A 251 13.63 38.69 7.18
CA LEU A 251 14.60 39.15 6.18
C LEU A 251 14.75 38.13 5.03
N GLY A 252 14.81 36.85 5.36
CA GLY A 252 14.88 35.78 4.36
C GLY A 252 13.64 35.74 3.44
N VAL A 253 12.43 35.93 3.98
CA VAL A 253 11.19 36.03 3.21
C VAL A 253 11.24 37.24 2.28
N SER A 254 11.65 38.43 2.79
CA SER A 254 11.76 39.63 1.98
C SER A 254 12.73 39.44 0.81
N LEU A 255 13.89 38.83 1.08
CA LEU A 255 14.88 38.54 0.04
C LEU A 255 14.35 37.58 -1.02
N LEU A 256 13.61 36.54 -0.64
CA LEU A 256 13.02 35.62 -1.59
C LEU A 256 11.96 36.31 -2.48
N ARG A 257 11.16 37.23 -1.92
CA ARG A 257 10.20 38.04 -2.69
C ARG A 257 10.93 38.96 -3.68
N GLU A 258 12.00 39.62 -3.26
CA GLU A 258 12.83 40.46 -4.15
C GLU A 258 13.49 39.67 -5.29
N MET A 259 13.88 38.43 -5.03
CA MET A 259 14.38 37.49 -6.03
C MET A 259 13.27 36.93 -6.94
N GLY A 260 12.02 37.32 -6.75
CA GLY A 260 10.88 36.95 -7.60
C GLY A 260 10.25 35.60 -7.27
N ALA A 261 10.49 35.04 -6.09
CA ALA A 261 9.79 33.84 -5.63
C ALA A 261 8.31 34.17 -5.36
N LYS A 262 7.40 33.30 -5.87
CA LYS A 262 5.94 33.54 -5.86
C LYS A 262 5.18 32.59 -4.92
N ASP A 263 5.76 32.19 -3.81
CA ASP A 263 5.15 31.24 -2.87
C ASP A 263 4.56 31.98 -1.67
N GLU A 264 3.49 32.75 -1.92
CA GLU A 264 2.86 33.59 -0.88
C GLU A 264 2.29 32.78 0.27
N VAL A 265 1.83 31.54 0.04
CA VAL A 265 1.35 30.65 1.10
C VAL A 265 2.49 30.30 2.06
N PHE A 266 3.66 29.96 1.54
CA PHE A 266 4.84 29.71 2.38
C PHE A 266 5.22 30.97 3.17
N PHE A 267 5.23 32.14 2.53
CA PHE A 267 5.62 33.39 3.18
C PHE A 267 4.65 33.77 4.31
N SER A 268 3.34 33.72 4.07
CA SER A 268 2.34 34.02 5.10
C SER A 268 2.39 33.05 6.27
N LEU A 269 2.65 31.77 6.02
CA LEU A 269 2.81 30.77 7.07
C LEU A 269 4.05 31.03 7.95
N VAL A 270 5.19 31.39 7.33
CA VAL A 270 6.41 31.73 8.08
C VAL A 270 6.23 33.02 8.88
N GLU A 271 5.57 34.04 8.32
CA GLU A 271 5.24 35.27 9.01
C GLU A 271 4.30 35.02 10.20
N ALA A 272 3.26 34.22 10.02
CA ALA A 272 2.36 33.82 11.10
C ALA A 272 3.10 33.06 12.22
N LEU A 273 3.99 32.15 11.86
CA LEU A 273 4.83 31.42 12.81
C LEU A 273 5.74 32.37 13.60
N ALA A 274 6.33 33.37 12.92
CA ALA A 274 7.19 34.37 13.55
C ALA A 274 6.43 35.31 14.50
N LEU A 275 5.19 35.65 14.18
CA LEU A 275 4.35 36.53 14.98
C LEU A 275 3.56 35.78 16.07
N GLY A 276 3.56 34.44 16.06
CA GLY A 276 2.71 33.65 16.93
C GLY A 276 1.21 33.81 16.65
N ALA A 277 0.87 34.29 15.46
CA ALA A 277 -0.51 34.53 15.02
C ALA A 277 -1.08 33.30 14.32
N ALA A 278 -2.40 33.11 14.39
CA ALA A 278 -3.06 32.09 13.57
C ALA A 278 -3.00 32.52 12.10
N ALA A 279 -2.47 31.66 11.24
CA ALA A 279 -2.55 31.85 9.80
C ALA A 279 -3.88 31.29 9.30
N ASP A 280 -4.62 32.07 8.56
CA ASP A 280 -5.79 31.62 7.83
C ASP A 280 -5.39 31.44 6.35
N MET A 281 -5.59 30.24 5.82
CA MET A 281 -5.27 29.89 4.44
C MET A 281 -6.57 29.58 3.70
N GLU A 282 -6.86 30.32 2.66
CA GLU A 282 -8.04 30.08 1.83
C GLU A 282 -7.88 28.83 0.93
N SER A 283 -6.66 28.55 0.46
CA SER A 283 -6.38 27.50 -0.51
C SER A 283 -4.94 26.99 -0.38
N LEU A 284 -4.77 25.66 -0.46
CA LEU A 284 -3.46 24.98 -0.50
C LEU A 284 -3.57 23.66 -1.28
N PRO A 285 -3.85 23.70 -2.58
CA PRO A 285 -3.94 22.49 -3.39
C PRO A 285 -2.55 21.87 -3.55
N ASP A 286 -2.47 20.55 -3.46
CA ASP A 286 -1.25 19.75 -3.64
C ASP A 286 -0.01 20.27 -2.86
N PRO A 287 -0.08 20.38 -1.53
CA PRO A 287 0.97 20.96 -0.70
C PRO A 287 2.30 20.20 -0.81
N SER A 288 3.43 20.91 -0.72
CA SER A 288 4.73 20.27 -0.54
C SER A 288 4.90 19.76 0.91
N PRO A 289 5.86 18.84 1.18
CA PRO A 289 6.21 18.43 2.54
C PRO A 289 6.56 19.62 3.44
N LEU A 290 7.26 20.60 2.90
CA LEU A 290 7.65 21.81 3.62
C LEU A 290 6.43 22.68 3.97
N HIS A 291 5.45 22.85 3.05
CA HIS A 291 4.20 23.56 3.34
C HIS A 291 3.47 22.95 4.54
N LEU A 292 3.32 21.62 4.58
CA LEU A 292 2.64 20.95 5.69
C LEU A 292 3.41 21.07 7.01
N ALA A 293 4.75 21.05 6.96
CA ALA A 293 5.58 21.24 8.15
C ALA A 293 5.43 22.65 8.73
N VAL A 294 5.47 23.69 7.88
CA VAL A 294 5.29 25.09 8.30
C VAL A 294 3.87 25.31 8.80
N ALA A 295 2.84 24.84 8.08
CA ALA A 295 1.45 24.96 8.50
C ALA A 295 1.20 24.30 9.87
N ARG A 296 1.80 23.14 10.13
CA ARG A 296 1.73 22.46 11.41
C ARG A 296 2.39 23.27 12.52
N ALA A 297 3.57 23.81 12.27
CA ALA A 297 4.31 24.62 13.23
C ALA A 297 3.58 25.95 13.56
N ALA A 298 3.02 26.61 12.54
CA ALA A 298 2.23 27.82 12.67
C ALA A 298 0.81 27.55 13.23
N LYS A 299 0.43 26.30 13.48
CA LYS A 299 -0.93 25.89 13.88
C LYS A 299 -2.02 26.42 12.95
N ALA A 300 -1.67 26.61 11.67
CA ALA A 300 -2.59 27.11 10.66
C ALA A 300 -3.65 26.04 10.32
N ARG A 301 -4.91 26.45 10.24
CA ARG A 301 -6.00 25.56 9.83
C ARG A 301 -5.83 25.17 8.36
N LEU A 302 -5.87 23.88 8.07
CA LEU A 302 -5.77 23.39 6.69
C LEU A 302 -7.08 23.64 5.93
N PRO A 303 -7.01 24.21 4.70
CA PRO A 303 -8.18 24.45 3.87
C PRO A 303 -8.73 23.15 3.27
N ALA A 304 -9.97 23.17 2.77
CA ALA A 304 -10.64 21.98 2.25
C ALA A 304 -9.94 21.36 1.03
N ASP A 305 -9.33 22.18 0.20
CA ASP A 305 -8.65 21.74 -1.03
C ASP A 305 -7.29 21.05 -0.82
N VAL A 306 -6.79 21.02 0.43
CA VAL A 306 -5.53 20.32 0.77
C VAL A 306 -5.57 18.83 0.45
N VAL A 307 -6.75 18.21 0.47
CA VAL A 307 -6.95 16.80 0.11
C VAL A 307 -7.07 16.55 -1.39
N SER A 308 -7.00 17.60 -2.24
CA SER A 308 -6.91 17.43 -3.70
C SER A 308 -5.62 16.70 -4.14
N SER A 309 -4.59 16.72 -3.28
CA SER A 309 -3.37 15.95 -3.52
C SER A 309 -3.66 14.45 -3.68
N ASN A 310 -3.00 13.85 -4.66
CA ASN A 310 -3.08 12.41 -4.91
C ASN A 310 -1.79 11.68 -4.46
N ARG A 311 -0.99 12.32 -3.59
CA ARG A 311 0.26 11.78 -3.07
C ARG A 311 0.05 11.10 -1.72
N PRO A 312 0.28 9.75 -1.63
CA PRO A 312 0.02 8.97 -0.42
C PRO A 312 0.68 9.50 0.85
N GLY A 313 1.94 9.94 0.78
CA GLY A 313 2.67 10.51 1.92
C GLY A 313 2.09 11.84 2.43
N ILE A 314 1.58 12.68 1.53
CA ILE A 314 0.90 13.93 1.85
C ILE A 314 -0.43 13.66 2.54
N LEU A 315 -1.26 12.77 1.96
CA LEU A 315 -2.54 12.38 2.55
C LEU A 315 -2.38 11.77 3.95
N LYS A 316 -1.38 10.92 4.15
CA LYS A 316 -1.04 10.40 5.49
C LYS A 316 -0.73 11.51 6.49
N THR A 317 0.02 12.52 6.06
CA THR A 317 0.38 13.65 6.92
C THR A 317 -0.84 14.51 7.28
N ILE A 318 -1.75 14.76 6.32
CA ILE A 318 -3.01 15.45 6.56
C ILE A 318 -3.89 14.64 7.53
N ALA A 319 -4.03 13.34 7.32
CA ALA A 319 -4.82 12.44 8.18
C ALA A 319 -4.38 12.49 9.65
N THR A 320 -3.10 12.68 9.90
CA THR A 320 -2.52 12.75 11.26
C THR A 320 -2.29 14.18 11.76
N SER A 321 -2.65 15.21 10.98
CA SER A 321 -2.45 16.61 11.37
C SER A 321 -3.52 17.08 12.35
N PRO A 322 -3.15 17.66 13.49
CA PRO A 322 -4.11 18.26 14.42
C PRO A 322 -4.78 19.53 13.87
N ASN A 323 -4.23 20.11 12.82
CA ASN A 323 -4.67 21.35 12.19
C ASN A 323 -5.76 21.13 11.11
N ALA A 324 -6.02 19.88 10.74
CA ALA A 324 -7.09 19.51 9.83
C ALA A 324 -8.39 19.24 10.58
N SER A 325 -9.53 19.59 9.98
CA SER A 325 -10.85 19.22 10.52
C SER A 325 -11.00 17.69 10.57
N VAL A 326 -11.97 17.20 11.33
CA VAL A 326 -12.23 15.76 11.46
C VAL A 326 -12.56 15.16 10.09
N GLU A 327 -13.38 15.84 9.29
CA GLU A 327 -13.77 15.42 7.94
C GLU A 327 -12.57 15.29 7.03
N LEU A 328 -11.70 16.32 6.98
CA LEU A 328 -10.49 16.30 6.18
C LEU A 328 -9.51 15.19 6.60
N ARG A 329 -9.39 14.97 7.91
CA ARG A 329 -8.55 13.90 8.44
C ARG A 329 -9.06 12.52 8.04
N LEU A 330 -10.38 12.30 8.11
CA LEU A 330 -11.00 11.04 7.74
C LEU A 330 -10.90 10.80 6.22
N GLU A 331 -11.18 11.81 5.40
CA GLU A 331 -11.05 11.71 3.94
C GLU A 331 -9.61 11.40 3.53
N ALA A 332 -8.65 12.15 4.06
CA ALA A 332 -7.24 11.90 3.81
C ALA A 332 -6.80 10.51 4.30
N ALA A 333 -7.31 10.07 5.46
CA ALA A 333 -6.98 8.76 6.04
C ALA A 333 -7.49 7.59 5.20
N GLU A 334 -8.73 7.66 4.72
CA GLU A 334 -9.31 6.62 3.86
C GLU A 334 -8.54 6.49 2.55
N ARG A 335 -8.21 7.60 1.92
CA ARG A 335 -7.41 7.61 0.69
C ARG A 335 -5.98 7.14 0.94
N ALA A 336 -5.35 7.59 2.02
CA ALA A 336 -4.00 7.16 2.41
C ALA A 336 -3.93 5.66 2.73
N GLU A 337 -4.96 5.11 3.39
CA GLU A 337 -5.07 3.67 3.67
C GLU A 337 -5.31 2.89 2.37
N ALA A 338 -6.22 3.33 1.50
CA ALA A 338 -6.48 2.70 0.22
C ALA A 338 -5.21 2.61 -0.63
N MET A 339 -4.38 3.66 -0.61
CA MET A 339 -3.07 3.71 -1.28
C MET A 339 -1.94 3.01 -0.48
N GLY A 340 -2.21 2.48 0.72
CA GLY A 340 -1.26 1.71 1.54
C GLY A 340 -0.22 2.53 2.31
N SER A 341 -0.31 3.85 2.34
CA SER A 341 0.60 4.72 3.09
C SER A 341 0.23 4.86 4.56
N LEU A 342 -1.05 4.68 4.91
CA LEU A 342 -1.55 4.70 6.28
C LEU A 342 -1.91 3.27 6.74
N ALA A 343 -1.51 2.93 7.96
CA ALA A 343 -1.89 1.65 8.54
C ALA A 343 -3.40 1.60 8.82
N VAL A 344 -4.03 0.46 8.55
CA VAL A 344 -5.47 0.25 8.77
C VAL A 344 -5.88 0.50 10.23
N ASP A 345 -5.02 0.16 11.19
CA ASP A 345 -5.30 0.41 12.61
C ASP A 345 -5.33 1.90 12.96
N THR A 346 -4.54 2.71 12.27
CA THR A 346 -4.61 4.18 12.42
C THR A 346 -5.94 4.71 11.89
N LEU A 347 -6.44 4.19 10.76
CA LEU A 347 -7.77 4.57 10.25
C LEU A 347 -8.88 4.14 11.22
N ARG A 348 -8.79 2.93 11.80
CA ARG A 348 -9.72 2.47 12.84
C ARG A 348 -9.72 3.39 14.06
N GLN A 349 -8.55 3.83 14.51
CA GLN A 349 -8.42 4.80 15.60
C GLN A 349 -9.08 6.14 15.27
N LEU A 350 -8.89 6.64 14.06
CA LEU A 350 -9.53 7.88 13.59
C LEU A 350 -11.06 7.72 13.54
N TYR A 351 -11.58 6.61 13.05
CA TYR A 351 -13.01 6.31 13.05
C TYR A 351 -13.60 6.27 14.48
N THR A 352 -12.88 5.65 15.42
CA THR A 352 -13.34 5.57 16.82
C THR A 352 -13.24 6.91 17.55
N SER A 353 -12.34 7.79 17.13
CA SER A 353 -12.17 9.13 17.73
C SER A 353 -13.17 10.17 17.23
N ALA A 354 -13.89 9.89 16.13
CA ALA A 354 -14.92 10.79 15.62
C ALA A 354 -16.10 10.89 16.59
N SER A 355 -16.59 12.09 16.83
CA SER A 355 -17.73 12.33 17.71
C SER A 355 -19.03 12.35 16.91
N PHE A 356 -20.08 11.76 17.45
CA PHE A 356 -21.42 11.70 16.87
C PHE A 356 -22.44 12.06 17.94
N SER A 357 -23.55 12.68 17.53
CA SER A 357 -24.70 12.97 18.40
C SER A 357 -25.46 11.68 18.74
N ASP A 358 -26.25 11.73 19.82
CA ASP A 358 -27.12 10.61 20.22
C ASP A 358 -28.14 10.26 19.13
N GLU A 359 -28.61 11.25 18.36
CA GLU A 359 -29.54 11.07 17.24
C GLU A 359 -28.89 10.29 16.09
N GLU A 360 -27.65 10.62 15.73
CA GLU A 360 -26.89 9.90 14.69
C GLU A 360 -26.58 8.46 15.12
N LEU A 361 -26.26 8.26 16.38
CA LEU A 361 -26.01 6.92 16.94
C LEU A 361 -27.29 6.08 17.05
N ALA A 362 -28.46 6.71 17.22
CA ALA A 362 -29.74 6.03 17.25
C ALA A 362 -30.21 5.56 15.86
N ASN A 363 -29.85 6.29 14.79
CA ASN A 363 -30.29 6.01 13.42
C ASN A 363 -29.13 5.95 12.40
N PRO A 364 -28.09 5.13 12.64
CA PRO A 364 -26.84 5.17 11.88
C PRO A 364 -27.01 4.77 10.41
N LEU A 365 -27.92 3.85 10.10
CA LEU A 365 -28.16 3.39 8.72
C LEU A 365 -28.81 4.51 7.88
N SER A 366 -29.89 5.11 8.39
CA SER A 366 -30.59 6.22 7.70
C SER A 366 -29.68 7.43 7.51
N LYS A 367 -28.84 7.76 8.52
CA LYS A 367 -27.87 8.86 8.40
C LYS A 367 -26.84 8.56 7.30
N ALA A 368 -26.31 7.36 7.27
CA ALA A 368 -25.33 6.94 6.27
C ALA A 368 -25.92 6.85 4.85
N GLU A 369 -27.25 6.64 4.72
CA GLU A 369 -27.93 6.69 3.44
C GLU A 369 -28.14 8.12 2.94
N ALA A 370 -28.46 9.03 3.85
CA ALA A 370 -28.68 10.44 3.51
C ALA A 370 -27.40 11.16 3.14
N GLU A 371 -26.30 10.84 3.80
CA GLU A 371 -25.01 11.51 3.64
C GLU A 371 -23.90 10.46 3.48
N SER A 372 -23.60 10.05 2.25
CA SER A 372 -22.49 9.12 2.01
C SER A 372 -21.15 9.86 2.08
N GLY A 373 -20.30 9.49 3.06
CA GLY A 373 -18.99 10.15 3.24
C GLY A 373 -18.10 9.46 4.26
N PRO A 374 -16.93 10.03 4.55
CA PRO A 374 -16.01 9.47 5.55
C PRO A 374 -16.62 9.38 6.95
N LEU A 375 -17.39 10.41 7.36
CA LEU A 375 -18.11 10.42 8.64
C LEU A 375 -19.15 9.31 8.75
N SER A 376 -19.89 9.04 7.67
CA SER A 376 -20.89 7.96 7.65
C SER A 376 -20.26 6.59 7.80
N ARG A 377 -19.11 6.36 7.15
CA ARG A 377 -18.35 5.12 7.32
C ARG A 377 -17.78 4.98 8.73
N ALA A 378 -17.32 6.07 9.33
CA ALA A 378 -16.87 6.09 10.72
C ALA A 378 -18.04 5.82 11.70
N LEU A 379 -19.24 6.37 11.44
CA LEU A 379 -20.45 6.11 12.22
C LEU A 379 -20.83 4.63 12.17
N LEU A 380 -20.90 4.04 10.97
CA LEU A 380 -21.19 2.62 10.78
C LEU A 380 -20.14 1.72 11.45
N TYR A 381 -18.86 2.10 11.39
CA TYR A 381 -17.80 1.37 12.07
C TYR A 381 -18.00 1.39 13.60
N ARG A 382 -18.27 2.54 14.19
CA ARG A 382 -18.54 2.67 15.63
C ARG A 382 -19.79 1.91 16.06
N THR A 383 -20.86 2.00 15.28
CA THR A 383 -22.10 1.23 15.53
C THR A 383 -21.81 -0.27 15.52
N SER A 384 -21.07 -0.74 14.54
CA SER A 384 -20.71 -2.16 14.41
C SER A 384 -19.82 -2.66 15.56
N LEU A 385 -19.01 -1.80 16.19
CA LEU A 385 -18.19 -2.16 17.35
C LEU A 385 -19.01 -2.50 18.60
N VAL A 386 -20.10 -1.75 18.83
CA VAL A 386 -20.96 -1.89 20.02
C VAL A 386 -22.12 -2.86 19.80
N GLN A 387 -22.42 -3.21 18.56
CA GLN A 387 -23.50 -4.13 18.22
C GLN A 387 -23.17 -5.56 18.65
N THR A 388 -24.06 -6.14 19.45
CA THR A 388 -23.91 -7.50 19.98
C THR A 388 -24.77 -8.53 19.27
N VAL A 389 -25.84 -8.08 18.58
CA VAL A 389 -26.73 -8.96 17.81
C VAL A 389 -26.11 -9.24 16.44
N PRO A 390 -25.82 -10.50 16.08
CA PRO A 390 -25.09 -10.82 14.84
C PRO A 390 -25.80 -10.35 13.58
N THR A 391 -27.14 -10.42 13.50
CA THR A 391 -27.92 -9.98 12.34
C THR A 391 -27.82 -8.48 12.15
N ALA A 392 -28.00 -7.70 13.22
CA ALA A 392 -27.87 -6.25 13.18
C ALA A 392 -26.41 -5.81 12.89
N GLN A 393 -25.42 -6.54 13.41
CA GLN A 393 -24.02 -6.29 13.07
C GLN A 393 -23.76 -6.55 11.57
N ALA A 394 -24.30 -7.63 11.01
CA ALA A 394 -24.19 -7.96 9.59
C ALA A 394 -24.85 -6.88 8.69
N GLU A 395 -26.00 -6.32 9.09
CA GLU A 395 -26.67 -5.23 8.36
C GLU A 395 -25.79 -3.98 8.30
N VAL A 396 -25.22 -3.58 9.43
CA VAL A 396 -24.31 -2.40 9.49
C VAL A 396 -23.07 -2.62 8.64
N VAL A 397 -22.45 -3.81 8.71
CA VAL A 397 -21.29 -4.16 7.88
C VAL A 397 -21.65 -4.18 6.40
N ALA A 398 -22.76 -4.83 6.03
CA ALA A 398 -23.23 -4.89 4.65
C ALA A 398 -23.47 -3.49 4.07
N ARG A 399 -24.08 -2.60 4.87
CA ARG A 399 -24.32 -1.21 4.45
C ARG A 399 -23.03 -0.44 4.26
N ALA A 400 -22.08 -0.56 5.18
CA ALA A 400 -20.76 0.07 5.04
C ALA A 400 -20.03 -0.39 3.78
N LEU A 401 -20.07 -1.69 3.47
CA LEU A 401 -19.44 -2.26 2.27
C LEU A 401 -20.15 -1.83 0.97
N SER A 402 -21.49 -1.70 0.99
CA SER A 402 -22.26 -1.20 -0.15
C SER A 402 -21.89 0.25 -0.50
N LEU A 403 -21.92 1.15 0.49
CA LEU A 403 -21.52 2.55 0.31
C LEU A 403 -20.07 2.69 -0.15
N ALA A 404 -19.20 1.84 0.37
CA ALA A 404 -17.79 1.84 -0.04
C ALA A 404 -17.58 1.36 -1.48
N ARG A 405 -18.42 0.45 -1.96
CA ARG A 405 -18.39 -0.01 -3.36
C ARG A 405 -18.76 1.11 -4.32
N GLU A 406 -19.81 1.87 -3.99
CA GLU A 406 -20.22 3.05 -4.74
C GLU A 406 -19.14 4.14 -4.78
N GLY A 407 -18.41 4.32 -3.67
CA GLY A 407 -17.31 5.28 -3.53
C GLY A 407 -15.93 4.79 -4.01
N GLY A 408 -15.81 3.57 -4.55
CA GLY A 408 -14.52 3.01 -5.00
C GLY A 408 -13.55 2.65 -3.87
N LEU A 409 -14.02 2.59 -2.61
CA LEU A 409 -13.23 2.31 -1.41
C LEU A 409 -13.48 0.90 -0.83
N TYR A 410 -14.10 0.01 -1.61
CA TYR A 410 -14.53 -1.31 -1.12
C TYR A 410 -13.40 -2.09 -0.44
N ALA A 411 -12.25 -2.27 -1.10
CA ALA A 411 -11.14 -3.04 -0.55
C ALA A 411 -10.56 -2.41 0.74
N SER A 412 -10.49 -1.09 0.83
CA SER A 412 -10.07 -0.36 2.03
C SER A 412 -11.05 -0.58 3.18
N THR A 413 -12.35 -0.38 2.92
CA THR A 413 -13.40 -0.56 3.92
C THR A 413 -13.46 -2.00 4.42
N VAL A 414 -13.30 -2.99 3.52
CA VAL A 414 -13.19 -4.40 3.93
C VAL A 414 -12.04 -4.60 4.92
N ARG A 415 -10.85 -4.06 4.66
CA ARG A 415 -9.71 -4.18 5.60
C ARG A 415 -10.02 -3.56 6.95
N VAL A 416 -10.70 -2.40 6.96
CA VAL A 416 -11.11 -1.72 8.21
C VAL A 416 -12.10 -2.58 9.00
N PHE A 417 -13.13 -3.11 8.33
CA PHE A 417 -14.20 -3.89 8.97
C PHE A 417 -13.85 -5.37 9.18
N LEU A 418 -12.72 -5.86 8.67
CA LEU A 418 -12.33 -7.27 8.72
C LEU A 418 -12.41 -7.90 10.13
N PRO A 419 -11.94 -7.27 11.22
CA PRO A 419 -12.08 -7.85 12.56
C PRO A 419 -13.54 -8.00 13.00
N LEU A 420 -14.41 -7.10 12.57
CA LEU A 420 -15.85 -7.13 12.86
C LEU A 420 -16.53 -8.24 12.05
N LEU A 421 -16.24 -8.30 10.76
CA LEU A 421 -16.72 -9.36 9.87
C LEU A 421 -16.35 -10.76 10.38
N LYS A 422 -15.12 -10.94 10.87
CA LYS A 422 -14.65 -12.22 11.45
C LYS A 422 -15.31 -12.58 12.78
N ARG A 423 -15.96 -11.64 13.46
CA ARG A 423 -16.72 -11.88 14.70
C ARG A 423 -18.16 -12.32 14.45
N ILE A 424 -18.71 -12.06 13.27
CA ILE A 424 -20.07 -12.47 12.91
C ILE A 424 -20.08 -13.99 12.68
N PRO A 425 -20.81 -14.78 13.49
CA PRO A 425 -20.87 -16.23 13.32
C PRO A 425 -21.75 -16.58 12.11
N PRO A 426 -21.28 -17.43 11.17
CA PRO A 426 -22.12 -17.95 10.11
C PRO A 426 -23.32 -18.73 10.67
N SER A 427 -24.53 -18.39 10.28
CA SER A 427 -25.78 -19.04 10.69
C SER A 427 -26.83 -18.98 9.59
N ASP A 428 -27.86 -19.83 9.69
CA ASP A 428 -28.95 -19.88 8.71
C ASP A 428 -29.71 -18.54 8.58
N GLU A 429 -29.77 -17.75 9.66
CA GLU A 429 -30.37 -16.40 9.64
C GLU A 429 -29.54 -15.39 8.84
N LEU A 430 -28.28 -15.70 8.56
CA LEU A 430 -27.32 -14.83 7.86
C LEU A 430 -26.97 -15.31 6.45
N VAL A 431 -27.75 -16.23 5.87
CA VAL A 431 -27.54 -16.70 4.50
C VAL A 431 -27.57 -15.56 3.50
N TRP A 432 -28.42 -14.56 3.72
CA TRP A 432 -28.50 -13.34 2.91
C TRP A 432 -27.19 -12.54 2.88
N PHE A 433 -26.43 -12.56 3.97
CA PHE A 433 -25.15 -11.86 4.12
C PHE A 433 -23.97 -12.68 3.57
N ALA A 434 -24.10 -13.99 3.45
CA ALA A 434 -23.02 -14.88 3.05
C ALA A 434 -22.33 -14.49 1.74
N PRO A 435 -23.02 -14.07 0.67
CA PRO A 435 -22.36 -13.64 -0.57
C PRO A 435 -21.42 -12.45 -0.39
N GLU A 436 -21.81 -11.47 0.44
CA GLU A 436 -21.00 -10.31 0.74
C GLU A 436 -19.81 -10.67 1.63
N ALA A 437 -20.02 -11.51 2.65
CA ALA A 437 -18.96 -12.00 3.51
C ALA A 437 -17.89 -12.76 2.70
N VAL A 438 -18.29 -13.62 1.76
CA VAL A 438 -17.37 -14.37 0.89
C VAL A 438 -16.53 -13.41 0.05
N ARG A 439 -17.14 -12.42 -0.62
CA ARG A 439 -16.42 -11.43 -1.44
C ARG A 439 -15.42 -10.63 -0.61
N ALA A 440 -15.86 -10.13 0.54
CA ALA A 440 -15.02 -9.35 1.44
C ALA A 440 -13.83 -10.16 1.98
N LEU A 441 -14.04 -11.42 2.33
CA LEU A 441 -12.99 -12.30 2.81
C LEU A 441 -12.02 -12.71 1.69
N PHE A 442 -12.49 -12.89 0.45
CA PHE A 442 -11.62 -13.16 -0.70
C PHE A 442 -10.67 -11.99 -0.99
N ILE A 443 -11.17 -10.75 -1.03
CA ILE A 443 -10.32 -9.58 -1.29
C ILE A 443 -9.31 -9.32 -0.18
N SER A 444 -9.59 -9.82 1.03
CA SER A 444 -8.68 -9.75 2.19
C SER A 444 -7.68 -10.91 2.24
N GLY A 445 -7.77 -11.88 1.33
CA GLY A 445 -6.95 -13.10 1.36
C GLY A 445 -7.32 -14.10 2.47
N GLU A 446 -8.46 -13.90 3.16
CA GLU A 446 -8.94 -14.75 4.25
C GLU A 446 -9.71 -15.98 3.73
N HIS A 447 -9.06 -16.77 2.88
CA HIS A 447 -9.69 -17.88 2.14
C HIS A 447 -10.34 -18.93 3.05
N GLN A 448 -9.76 -19.18 4.24
CA GLN A 448 -10.31 -20.16 5.18
C GLN A 448 -11.63 -19.67 5.81
N ALA A 449 -11.68 -18.39 6.20
CA ALA A 449 -12.90 -17.80 6.74
C ALA A 449 -13.98 -17.69 5.65
N ALA A 450 -13.61 -17.31 4.43
CA ALA A 450 -14.50 -17.27 3.28
C ALA A 450 -15.13 -18.64 2.99
N ARG A 451 -14.36 -19.74 3.20
CA ARG A 451 -14.85 -21.10 2.99
C ARG A 451 -16.05 -21.44 3.85
N ILE A 452 -16.07 -21.03 5.11
CA ILE A 452 -17.16 -21.33 6.04
C ILE A 452 -18.47 -20.69 5.55
N TRP A 453 -18.43 -19.42 5.13
CA TRP A 453 -19.56 -18.72 4.55
C TRP A 453 -20.00 -19.30 3.19
N PHE A 454 -19.06 -19.70 2.37
CA PHE A 454 -19.31 -20.34 1.10
C PHE A 454 -20.00 -21.71 1.29
N ASP A 455 -19.60 -22.50 2.26
CA ASP A 455 -20.20 -23.79 2.59
C ASP A 455 -21.61 -23.63 3.18
N LEU A 456 -21.86 -22.60 4.01
CA LEU A 456 -23.19 -22.22 4.46
C LEU A 456 -24.10 -21.90 3.26
N LEU A 457 -23.66 -21.04 2.36
CA LEU A 457 -24.41 -20.67 1.16
C LEU A 457 -24.70 -21.92 0.28
N ARG A 458 -23.72 -22.82 0.13
CA ARG A 458 -23.86 -24.07 -0.61
C ARG A 458 -24.88 -25.03 0.03
N ALA A 459 -24.90 -25.10 1.35
CA ALA A 459 -25.89 -25.90 2.06
C ALA A 459 -27.30 -25.35 1.85
N SER A 460 -27.49 -24.05 2.00
CA SER A 460 -28.78 -23.34 1.84
C SER A 460 -29.28 -23.36 0.39
N SER A 461 -28.40 -23.38 -0.60
CA SER A 461 -28.75 -23.40 -2.03
C SER A 461 -29.59 -24.62 -2.46
N LYS A 462 -29.71 -25.63 -1.62
CA LYS A 462 -30.55 -26.81 -1.86
C LYS A 462 -32.02 -26.52 -1.67
N TYR A 463 -32.36 -25.53 -0.85
CA TYR A 463 -33.72 -25.24 -0.41
C TYR A 463 -34.15 -23.81 -0.74
N ASP A 464 -33.21 -22.91 -0.87
CA ASP A 464 -33.40 -21.47 -1.13
C ASP A 464 -32.91 -21.12 -2.52
N LYS A 465 -33.82 -20.52 -3.33
CA LYS A 465 -33.50 -20.08 -4.68
C LYS A 465 -32.50 -18.93 -4.69
N ASP A 466 -32.65 -17.95 -3.79
CA ASP A 466 -31.79 -16.78 -3.75
C ASP A 466 -30.36 -17.18 -3.35
N ALA A 467 -30.24 -18.12 -2.40
CA ALA A 467 -28.94 -18.72 -2.06
C ALA A 467 -28.32 -19.50 -3.24
N LYS A 468 -29.14 -20.16 -4.05
CA LYS A 468 -28.68 -20.88 -5.25
C LYS A 468 -28.16 -19.92 -6.32
N ASP A 469 -28.87 -18.83 -6.57
CA ASP A 469 -28.48 -17.82 -7.55
C ASP A 469 -27.22 -17.07 -7.08
N ALA A 470 -27.13 -16.73 -5.80
CA ALA A 470 -25.96 -16.13 -5.20
C ALA A 470 -24.72 -17.05 -5.22
N LEU A 471 -24.90 -18.34 -4.94
CA LEU A 471 -23.83 -19.33 -5.07
C LEU A 471 -23.32 -19.41 -6.51
N ALA A 472 -24.23 -19.48 -7.48
CA ALA A 472 -23.86 -19.52 -8.90
C ALA A 472 -23.04 -18.29 -9.32
N ALA A 473 -23.41 -17.10 -8.81
CA ALA A 473 -22.66 -15.87 -9.05
C ALA A 473 -21.26 -15.87 -8.42
N LEU A 474 -21.05 -16.54 -7.28
CA LEU A 474 -19.76 -16.60 -6.59
C LEU A 474 -18.82 -17.70 -7.11
N LEU A 475 -19.33 -18.71 -7.82
CA LEU A 475 -18.50 -19.82 -8.31
C LEU A 475 -17.28 -19.38 -9.11
N PRO A 476 -17.34 -18.38 -10.03
CA PRO A 476 -16.17 -17.92 -10.76
C PRO A 476 -15.06 -17.40 -9.85
N VAL A 477 -15.42 -16.58 -8.87
CA VAL A 477 -14.43 -15.99 -7.93
C VAL A 477 -13.86 -17.07 -7.01
N ALA A 478 -14.67 -18.01 -6.56
CA ALA A 478 -14.22 -19.15 -5.75
C ALA A 478 -13.22 -20.03 -6.52
N HIS A 479 -13.45 -20.23 -7.82
CA HIS A 479 -12.50 -20.93 -8.69
C HIS A 479 -11.19 -20.15 -8.85
N LEU A 480 -11.26 -18.85 -9.12
CA LEU A 480 -10.07 -17.97 -9.17
C LEU A 480 -9.29 -18.00 -7.84
N ALA A 481 -9.99 -18.08 -6.70
CA ALA A 481 -9.38 -18.20 -5.38
C ALA A 481 -8.76 -19.60 -5.11
N GLY A 482 -8.89 -20.55 -6.03
CA GLY A 482 -8.28 -21.87 -5.95
C GLY A 482 -9.03 -22.87 -5.09
N TYR A 483 -10.34 -22.72 -4.94
CA TYR A 483 -11.16 -23.72 -4.23
C TYR A 483 -11.25 -25.01 -5.04
N LYS A 484 -10.56 -26.06 -4.55
CA LYS A 484 -10.45 -27.36 -5.23
C LYS A 484 -11.79 -28.09 -5.41
N ASP A 485 -12.77 -27.81 -4.55
CA ASP A 485 -14.11 -28.43 -4.63
C ASP A 485 -15.02 -27.75 -5.66
N VAL A 486 -14.61 -26.61 -6.18
CA VAL A 486 -15.15 -26.02 -7.39
C VAL A 486 -14.40 -26.64 -8.56
N ASP A 487 -14.46 -28.02 -8.62
CA ASP A 487 -13.76 -28.81 -9.62
C ASP A 487 -13.91 -28.25 -11.02
N LYS A 488 -12.88 -28.45 -11.83
CA LYS A 488 -12.69 -28.09 -13.23
C LYS A 488 -13.85 -27.30 -13.80
N TRP A 489 -13.59 -26.07 -14.11
CA TRP A 489 -14.58 -25.20 -14.73
C TRP A 489 -15.01 -25.82 -16.06
N THR A 490 -16.18 -26.48 -16.05
CA THR A 490 -16.75 -27.15 -17.23
C THR A 490 -17.58 -26.18 -18.05
N THR A 491 -17.76 -26.50 -19.33
CA THR A 491 -18.65 -25.74 -20.24
C THR A 491 -20.05 -25.59 -19.64
N ASP A 492 -20.61 -26.64 -19.04
CA ASP A 492 -21.93 -26.60 -18.42
C ASP A 492 -22.02 -25.61 -17.25
N ARG A 493 -20.96 -25.51 -16.43
CA ARG A 493 -20.89 -24.53 -15.33
C ARG A 493 -20.81 -23.09 -15.85
N LEU A 494 -20.05 -22.88 -16.91
CA LEU A 494 -19.92 -21.57 -17.54
C LEU A 494 -21.27 -21.14 -18.15
N ILE A 495 -21.94 -22.03 -18.86
CA ILE A 495 -23.28 -21.80 -19.40
C ILE A 495 -24.29 -21.57 -18.27
N GLY A 496 -24.22 -22.37 -17.20
CA GLY A 496 -25.05 -22.20 -16.00
C GLY A 496 -24.87 -20.81 -15.38
N TRP A 497 -23.63 -20.38 -15.19
CA TRP A 497 -23.32 -19.04 -14.68
C TRP A 497 -23.82 -17.93 -15.62
N TRP A 498 -23.60 -18.06 -16.94
CA TRP A 498 -24.09 -17.09 -17.91
C TRP A 498 -25.60 -16.90 -17.82
N ARG A 499 -26.38 -18.00 -17.66
CA ARG A 499 -27.82 -17.93 -17.49
C ARG A 499 -28.27 -17.11 -16.28
N THR A 500 -27.47 -17.05 -15.22
CA THR A 500 -27.80 -16.26 -14.02
C THR A 500 -27.57 -14.76 -14.22
N ILE A 501 -26.67 -14.36 -15.12
CA ILE A 501 -26.31 -12.94 -15.30
C ILE A 501 -26.86 -12.32 -16.57
N LYS A 502 -27.28 -13.08 -17.56
CA LYS A 502 -27.62 -12.60 -18.91
C LYS A 502 -28.70 -11.51 -18.97
N GLU A 503 -29.58 -11.44 -17.98
CA GLU A 503 -30.60 -10.40 -17.86
C GLU A 503 -30.07 -9.06 -17.31
N SER A 504 -28.84 -9.03 -16.80
CA SER A 504 -28.26 -7.79 -16.24
C SER A 504 -27.71 -6.90 -17.36
N LYS A 505 -27.79 -5.58 -17.19
CA LYS A 505 -27.22 -4.60 -18.13
C LYS A 505 -25.72 -4.80 -18.37
N GLU A 506 -25.01 -5.35 -17.42
CA GLU A 506 -23.56 -5.53 -17.44
C GLU A 506 -23.14 -6.97 -17.76
N ALA A 507 -24.10 -7.83 -18.18
CA ALA A 507 -23.82 -9.24 -18.43
C ALA A 507 -22.66 -9.47 -19.40
N GLY A 508 -22.67 -8.79 -20.53
CA GLY A 508 -21.62 -8.91 -21.55
C GLY A 508 -20.25 -8.47 -21.04
N LYS A 509 -20.17 -7.38 -20.27
CA LYS A 509 -18.91 -6.91 -19.66
C LYS A 509 -18.37 -7.89 -18.63
N ARG A 510 -19.25 -8.40 -17.75
CA ARG A 510 -18.88 -9.41 -16.74
C ARG A 510 -18.39 -10.70 -17.37
N ALA A 511 -19.07 -11.16 -18.42
CA ALA A 511 -18.70 -12.37 -19.14
C ALA A 511 -17.36 -12.18 -19.86
N THR A 512 -17.17 -11.07 -20.58
CA THR A 512 -15.89 -10.74 -21.23
C THR A 512 -14.75 -10.71 -20.21
N LEU A 513 -14.96 -10.06 -19.07
CA LEU A 513 -13.97 -10.02 -17.99
C LEU A 513 -13.65 -11.44 -17.50
N LEU A 514 -14.64 -12.24 -17.13
CA LEU A 514 -14.43 -13.58 -16.61
C LEU A 514 -13.70 -14.48 -17.61
N TYR A 515 -14.13 -14.47 -18.86
CA TYR A 515 -13.52 -15.32 -19.91
C TYR A 515 -12.07 -14.90 -20.15
N SER A 516 -11.79 -13.59 -20.18
CA SER A 516 -10.42 -13.08 -20.30
C SER A 516 -9.52 -13.45 -19.10
N LEU A 517 -10.08 -13.47 -17.88
CA LEU A 517 -9.35 -13.89 -16.68
C LEU A 517 -9.02 -15.39 -16.74
N PHE A 518 -9.96 -16.22 -17.14
CA PHE A 518 -9.76 -17.67 -17.27
C PHE A 518 -8.72 -17.99 -18.33
N ASP A 519 -8.87 -17.44 -19.54
CA ASP A 519 -7.90 -17.62 -20.62
C ASP A 519 -6.49 -17.20 -20.20
N ALA A 520 -6.36 -16.03 -19.56
CA ALA A 520 -5.06 -15.53 -19.07
C ALA A 520 -4.40 -16.43 -18.01
N LEU A 521 -5.19 -17.14 -17.22
CA LEU A 521 -4.71 -18.07 -16.18
C LEU A 521 -4.54 -19.51 -16.71
N GLY A 522 -4.79 -19.74 -18.01
CA GLY A 522 -4.61 -21.02 -18.67
C GLY A 522 -5.82 -21.95 -18.61
N GLU A 523 -6.99 -21.44 -18.20
CA GLU A 523 -8.25 -22.17 -18.25
C GLU A 523 -8.88 -22.02 -19.64
N LYS A 524 -9.25 -23.15 -20.25
CA LYS A 524 -9.85 -23.13 -21.59
C LYS A 524 -11.30 -22.65 -21.52
N VAL A 525 -11.60 -21.52 -22.15
CA VAL A 525 -12.96 -21.04 -22.37
C VAL A 525 -13.47 -21.63 -23.70
N PRO A 526 -14.66 -22.28 -23.72
CA PRO A 526 -15.22 -22.84 -24.96
C PRO A 526 -15.51 -21.76 -26.02
N ASP A 527 -15.35 -22.12 -27.29
CA ASP A 527 -15.57 -21.19 -28.41
C ASP A 527 -17.03 -20.68 -28.44
N GLU A 528 -18.00 -21.55 -28.14
CA GLU A 528 -19.42 -21.21 -28.06
C GLU A 528 -19.72 -20.12 -27.00
N ALA A 529 -18.94 -20.07 -25.94
CA ALA A 529 -19.09 -19.03 -24.93
C ALA A 529 -18.66 -17.65 -25.46
N TRP A 530 -17.60 -17.61 -26.27
CA TRP A 530 -17.18 -16.37 -26.95
C TRP A 530 -18.17 -15.96 -28.04
N GLU A 531 -18.67 -16.91 -28.81
CA GLU A 531 -19.67 -16.67 -29.87
C GLU A 531 -20.93 -16.02 -29.31
N THR A 532 -21.43 -16.48 -28.15
CA THR A 532 -22.58 -15.90 -27.46
C THR A 532 -22.42 -14.40 -27.14
N LEU A 533 -21.19 -13.93 -26.91
CA LEU A 533 -20.91 -12.52 -26.65
C LEU A 533 -20.87 -11.67 -27.94
N LEU A 534 -20.73 -12.30 -29.08
CA LEU A 534 -20.73 -11.62 -30.38
C LEU A 534 -22.15 -11.48 -30.96
N GLU A 535 -23.12 -12.17 -30.39
CA GLU A 535 -24.55 -12.06 -30.76
C GLU A 535 -25.11 -10.71 -30.28
N GLY A 536 -25.45 -9.81 -31.18
CA GLY A 536 -26.13 -8.55 -30.82
C GLY A 536 -25.74 -7.36 -31.70
N PRO A 537 -26.43 -6.22 -31.54
CA PRO A 537 -26.23 -5.03 -32.39
C PRO A 537 -24.99 -4.20 -31.99
N GLN A 538 -24.11 -4.70 -31.14
CA GLN A 538 -22.97 -3.95 -30.62
C GLN A 538 -21.88 -3.77 -31.70
N ARG A 539 -21.17 -2.64 -31.63
CA ARG A 539 -20.00 -2.42 -32.49
C ARG A 539 -18.87 -3.39 -32.06
N ILE A 540 -18.49 -4.25 -32.99
CA ILE A 540 -17.39 -5.22 -32.79
C ILE A 540 -16.08 -4.54 -33.18
N THR A 541 -15.52 -3.76 -32.27
CA THR A 541 -14.22 -3.09 -32.47
C THR A 541 -13.33 -3.32 -31.23
N VAL A 542 -12.06 -3.64 -31.48
CA VAL A 542 -11.05 -3.73 -30.41
C VAL A 542 -10.27 -2.42 -30.39
N ALA A 543 -10.37 -1.68 -29.30
CA ALA A 543 -9.56 -0.50 -29.05
C ALA A 543 -8.34 -0.85 -28.21
N MET A 544 -7.16 -0.42 -28.64
CA MET A 544 -5.91 -0.64 -27.92
C MET A 544 -5.26 0.71 -27.64
N PRO A 545 -5.39 1.26 -26.39
CA PRO A 545 -4.97 2.62 -26.07
C PRO A 545 -3.48 2.88 -26.32
N HIS A 546 -2.60 1.88 -26.09
CA HIS A 546 -1.17 2.04 -26.26
C HIS A 546 -0.53 0.77 -26.86
N PRO A 547 -0.62 0.57 -28.19
CA PRO A 547 -0.13 -0.65 -28.84
C PRO A 547 1.33 -0.95 -28.55
N ALA A 548 2.21 0.08 -28.55
CA ALA A 548 3.64 -0.12 -28.30
C ALA A 548 3.92 -0.70 -26.90
N LEU A 549 3.20 -0.26 -25.86
CA LEU A 549 3.31 -0.81 -24.51
C LEU A 549 2.87 -2.27 -24.48
N TRP A 550 1.74 -2.60 -25.13
CA TRP A 550 1.19 -3.94 -25.19
C TRP A 550 2.13 -4.93 -25.89
N TYR A 551 2.66 -4.55 -27.07
CA TYR A 551 3.64 -5.39 -27.79
C TYR A 551 4.95 -5.53 -27.03
N ARG A 552 5.42 -4.46 -26.40
CA ARG A 552 6.65 -4.50 -25.62
C ARG A 552 6.52 -5.40 -24.39
N LEU A 553 5.37 -5.36 -23.70
CA LEU A 553 5.06 -6.28 -22.59
C LEU A 553 5.10 -7.75 -23.06
N ALA A 554 4.43 -8.06 -24.18
CA ALA A 554 4.44 -9.40 -24.74
C ALA A 554 5.85 -9.86 -25.11
N PHE A 555 6.67 -8.99 -25.71
CA PHE A 555 8.05 -9.26 -26.05
C PHE A 555 8.91 -9.51 -24.79
N ALA A 556 8.80 -8.66 -23.78
CA ALA A 556 9.56 -8.80 -22.53
C ALA A 556 9.24 -10.12 -21.82
N ALA A 557 7.97 -10.49 -21.72
CA ALA A 557 7.54 -11.75 -21.11
C ALA A 557 8.03 -12.98 -21.85
N ASN A 558 8.02 -12.95 -23.20
CA ASN A 558 8.35 -14.10 -24.05
C ASN A 558 9.85 -14.19 -24.41
N SER A 559 10.65 -13.14 -24.18
CA SER A 559 12.07 -13.17 -24.48
C SER A 559 12.81 -14.15 -23.57
N SER A 560 12.91 -15.40 -24.03
CA SER A 560 13.50 -16.51 -23.29
C SER A 560 15.02 -16.64 -23.47
N LYS A 561 15.65 -15.82 -24.31
CA LYS A 561 17.09 -15.91 -24.60
C LYS A 561 17.64 -14.52 -24.90
N ALA A 562 18.66 -14.09 -24.15
CA ALA A 562 19.60 -13.11 -24.67
C ALA A 562 20.51 -13.83 -25.68
N PRO A 563 20.55 -13.43 -26.97
CA PRO A 563 21.31 -14.19 -27.99
C PRO A 563 22.84 -14.14 -27.84
N ALA A 564 23.38 -13.32 -26.96
CA ALA A 564 24.81 -13.00 -26.96
C ALA A 564 25.65 -13.59 -25.82
N GLU A 565 25.08 -14.32 -24.87
CA GLU A 565 25.85 -14.79 -23.70
C GLU A 565 26.25 -16.27 -23.71
N ARG A 566 25.82 -17.03 -24.70
CA ARG A 566 26.28 -18.45 -24.84
C ARG A 566 27.71 -18.59 -25.30
N GLU A 567 28.27 -17.61 -26.03
CA GLU A 567 29.64 -17.68 -26.53
C GLU A 567 30.69 -17.17 -25.55
N VAL A 568 30.34 -16.25 -24.64
CA VAL A 568 31.31 -15.68 -23.69
C VAL A 568 31.53 -16.58 -22.47
N VAL A 569 30.54 -17.38 -22.06
CA VAL A 569 30.68 -18.29 -20.91
C VAL A 569 31.38 -19.57 -21.28
N ALA A 570 31.36 -19.95 -22.56
CA ALA A 570 32.08 -21.12 -23.04
C ALA A 570 33.60 -20.88 -23.21
N SER A 571 34.07 -19.64 -23.20
CA SER A 571 35.50 -19.28 -23.37
C SER A 571 36.19 -18.89 -22.04
N VAL A 572 35.46 -18.79 -20.93
CA VAL A 572 36.08 -18.68 -19.60
C VAL A 572 36.17 -20.09 -19.03
N GLN A 573 37.28 -20.75 -19.29
CA GLN A 573 37.66 -21.94 -18.53
C GLN A 573 37.72 -21.53 -17.05
N PRO A 574 37.08 -22.26 -16.12
CA PRO A 574 37.29 -22.04 -14.72
C PRO A 574 38.77 -22.32 -14.43
N ASN A 575 39.55 -21.30 -14.14
CA ASN A 575 40.85 -21.46 -13.52
C ASN A 575 40.56 -22.06 -12.15
N ILE A 576 40.70 -23.36 -12.05
CA ILE A 576 40.72 -24.10 -10.79
C ILE A 576 41.96 -23.61 -10.05
N LEU A 577 41.79 -22.77 -9.05
CA LEU A 577 42.83 -22.47 -8.07
C LEU A 577 42.98 -23.71 -7.19
N VAL A 578 43.92 -24.57 -7.56
CA VAL A 578 44.38 -25.65 -6.69
C VAL A 578 45.30 -24.99 -5.67
N ASN A 579 44.88 -24.90 -4.42
CA ASN A 579 45.80 -24.56 -3.34
C ASN A 579 46.68 -25.79 -3.02
N ALA A 580 47.85 -25.55 -2.43
CA ALA A 580 48.94 -26.51 -2.26
C ALA A 580 48.63 -27.74 -1.37
N GLU A 581 47.38 -27.96 -0.97
CA GLU A 581 46.98 -29.05 -0.07
C GLU A 581 45.91 -29.99 -0.67
N GLY A 582 45.53 -29.82 -1.93
CA GLY A 582 44.69 -30.81 -2.63
C GLY A 582 43.28 -31.02 -2.08
N VAL A 583 42.74 -30.03 -1.34
CA VAL A 583 41.38 -30.07 -0.87
C VAL A 583 40.51 -29.16 -1.75
N ASP A 584 39.57 -29.77 -2.48
CA ASP A 584 38.56 -29.06 -3.24
C ASP A 584 37.69 -28.23 -2.27
N VAL A 585 37.96 -26.94 -2.17
CA VAL A 585 37.05 -25.99 -1.50
C VAL A 585 36.07 -25.52 -2.56
N GLU A 586 34.92 -26.15 -2.65
CA GLU A 586 33.79 -25.63 -3.39
C GLU A 586 33.44 -24.25 -2.83
N ALA A 587 33.67 -23.22 -3.63
CA ALA A 587 33.30 -21.86 -3.26
C ALA A 587 31.77 -21.76 -3.10
N PRO A 588 31.23 -21.13 -2.05
CA PRO A 588 29.78 -21.01 -1.79
C PRO A 588 29.02 -20.12 -2.78
N LEU A 589 29.64 -19.73 -3.88
CA LEU A 589 29.00 -18.95 -4.97
C LEU A 589 28.21 -19.78 -5.99
N ALA A 590 28.28 -21.11 -5.94
CA ALA A 590 27.59 -21.96 -6.90
C ALA A 590 26.14 -22.35 -6.48
N ALA A 591 25.73 -22.08 -5.24
CA ALA A 591 24.41 -22.46 -4.75
C ALA A 591 23.29 -21.45 -5.05
N ALA A 592 23.61 -20.28 -5.60
CA ALA A 592 22.63 -19.30 -6.07
C ALA A 592 22.27 -19.46 -7.56
N GLN A 593 22.68 -20.57 -8.19
CA GLN A 593 22.26 -20.86 -9.55
C GLN A 593 20.89 -21.49 -9.55
N ALA A 594 19.93 -20.62 -9.88
CA ALA A 594 18.64 -20.89 -10.53
C ALA A 594 18.20 -22.35 -10.63
N ALA A 595 17.00 -22.63 -10.14
CA ALA A 595 16.26 -23.82 -10.53
C ALA A 595 16.36 -24.03 -12.05
N PRO A 596 16.69 -25.23 -12.52
CA PRO A 596 16.89 -25.48 -13.94
C PRO A 596 15.55 -25.33 -14.67
N GLY A 597 15.44 -24.31 -15.54
CA GLY A 597 14.31 -24.16 -16.44
C GLY A 597 13.73 -22.76 -16.60
N ILE A 598 14.04 -21.81 -15.73
CA ILE A 598 13.59 -20.41 -15.91
C ILE A 598 14.68 -19.71 -16.74
N GLY A 599 14.52 -19.70 -18.06
CA GLY A 599 15.33 -18.87 -18.95
C GLY A 599 15.35 -17.44 -18.43
N ARG A 600 16.48 -16.73 -18.59
CA ARG A 600 16.66 -15.33 -18.17
C ARG A 600 15.64 -14.43 -18.87
N ARG A 601 14.44 -14.40 -18.35
CA ARG A 601 13.35 -13.54 -18.83
C ARG A 601 13.59 -12.15 -18.27
N ARG A 602 13.17 -11.12 -18.98
CA ARG A 602 13.26 -9.71 -18.58
C ARG A 602 12.30 -9.42 -17.44
N LEU A 603 12.60 -9.94 -16.26
CA LEU A 603 11.68 -9.98 -15.11
C LEU A 603 11.26 -8.59 -14.66
N GLY A 604 12.23 -7.71 -14.38
CA GLY A 604 11.96 -6.34 -13.94
C GLY A 604 11.25 -5.51 -15.02
N GLU A 605 11.62 -5.68 -16.29
CA GLU A 605 10.94 -5.02 -17.41
C GLU A 605 9.48 -5.48 -17.52
N THR A 606 9.21 -6.79 -17.44
CA THR A 606 7.83 -7.31 -17.51
C THR A 606 6.98 -6.80 -16.36
N VAL A 607 7.49 -6.77 -15.13
CA VAL A 607 6.80 -6.21 -13.97
C VAL A 607 6.53 -4.72 -14.15
N LEU A 608 7.53 -3.94 -14.57
CA LEU A 608 7.39 -2.50 -14.83
C LEU A 608 6.30 -2.22 -15.86
N LEU A 609 6.35 -2.91 -17.01
CA LEU A 609 5.38 -2.71 -18.10
C LEU A 609 3.97 -3.17 -17.70
N SER A 610 3.85 -4.24 -16.90
CA SER A 610 2.56 -4.71 -16.35
C SER A 610 1.93 -3.66 -15.44
N LEU A 611 2.72 -3.06 -14.54
CA LEU A 611 2.25 -2.01 -13.64
C LEU A 611 1.80 -0.75 -14.41
N LEU A 612 2.56 -0.35 -15.42
CA LEU A 612 2.21 0.77 -16.29
C LEU A 612 0.95 0.52 -17.13
N ALA A 613 0.76 -0.72 -17.59
CA ALA A 613 -0.41 -1.09 -18.38
C ALA A 613 -1.70 -1.06 -17.55
N LEU A 614 -1.63 -1.42 -16.26
CA LEU A 614 -2.76 -1.34 -15.33
C LEU A 614 -3.06 0.11 -14.88
N GLY A 615 -2.04 0.99 -14.87
CA GLY A 615 -2.19 2.39 -14.49
C GLY A 615 -2.65 2.62 -13.06
N GLU A 616 -3.01 3.87 -12.73
CA GLU A 616 -3.43 4.29 -11.39
C GLU A 616 -4.75 3.64 -10.94
N SER A 617 -5.67 3.44 -11.89
CA SER A 617 -6.98 2.85 -11.62
C SER A 617 -6.91 1.34 -11.31
N GLY A 618 -5.78 0.71 -11.61
CA GLY A 618 -5.52 -0.69 -11.27
C GLY A 618 -6.33 -1.73 -12.06
N PRO A 619 -6.31 -3.00 -11.61
CA PRO A 619 -6.87 -4.12 -12.36
C PRO A 619 -8.39 -4.07 -12.51
N GLY A 620 -9.10 -3.40 -11.57
CA GLY A 620 -10.56 -3.30 -11.61
C GLY A 620 -11.12 -2.40 -12.71
N ALA A 621 -10.31 -1.45 -13.21
CA ALA A 621 -10.69 -0.53 -14.28
C ALA A 621 -9.96 -0.82 -15.60
N ALA A 622 -9.05 -1.80 -15.59
CA ALA A 622 -8.32 -2.17 -16.80
C ALA A 622 -9.22 -2.85 -17.82
N ASP A 623 -8.99 -2.55 -19.10
CA ASP A 623 -9.65 -3.27 -20.19
C ASP A 623 -9.33 -4.77 -20.11
N PRO A 624 -10.30 -5.68 -20.29
CA PRO A 624 -10.10 -7.13 -20.23
C PRO A 624 -8.95 -7.64 -21.12
N VAL A 625 -8.74 -7.04 -22.30
CA VAL A 625 -7.65 -7.41 -23.21
C VAL A 625 -6.29 -7.05 -22.60
N VAL A 626 -6.16 -5.86 -22.00
CA VAL A 626 -4.94 -5.43 -21.32
C VAL A 626 -4.68 -6.29 -20.09
N LEU A 627 -5.73 -6.53 -19.31
CA LEU A 627 -5.66 -7.35 -18.10
C LEU A 627 -5.21 -8.79 -18.43
N SER A 628 -5.82 -9.43 -19.43
CA SER A 628 -5.43 -10.76 -19.90
C SER A 628 -3.95 -10.78 -20.29
N ARG A 629 -3.46 -9.77 -21.01
CA ARG A 629 -2.05 -9.68 -21.38
C ARG A 629 -1.13 -9.53 -20.17
N VAL A 630 -1.50 -8.72 -19.20
CA VAL A 630 -0.73 -8.54 -17.96
C VAL A 630 -0.64 -9.85 -17.18
N LEU A 631 -1.79 -10.50 -16.95
CA LEU A 631 -1.85 -11.74 -16.18
C LEU A 631 -1.06 -12.87 -16.84
N SER A 632 -1.23 -13.07 -18.15
CA SER A 632 -0.48 -14.08 -18.90
C SER A 632 1.03 -13.79 -18.93
N SER A 633 1.41 -12.50 -19.02
CA SER A 633 2.82 -12.09 -18.97
C SER A 633 3.45 -12.38 -17.60
N LEU A 634 2.75 -12.06 -16.51
CA LEU A 634 3.18 -12.39 -15.16
C LEU A 634 3.27 -13.89 -14.93
N GLY A 635 2.29 -14.67 -15.40
CA GLY A 635 2.33 -16.14 -15.37
C GLY A 635 3.54 -16.69 -16.12
N THR A 636 3.85 -16.12 -17.29
CA THR A 636 5.00 -16.51 -18.12
C THR A 636 6.34 -16.33 -17.42
N ILE A 637 6.50 -15.29 -16.59
CA ILE A 637 7.73 -15.05 -15.82
C ILE A 637 7.75 -15.74 -14.45
N GLY A 638 6.78 -16.61 -14.15
CA GLY A 638 6.72 -17.39 -12.91
C GLY A 638 6.00 -16.70 -11.76
N MET A 639 5.30 -15.60 -12.00
CA MET A 639 4.52 -14.84 -11.00
C MET A 639 3.02 -15.21 -11.06
N ALA A 640 2.71 -16.50 -11.05
CA ALA A 640 1.34 -16.98 -11.16
C ALA A 640 0.47 -16.63 -9.94
N ALA A 641 1.07 -16.54 -8.74
CA ALA A 641 0.36 -16.15 -7.53
C ALA A 641 -0.10 -14.68 -7.59
N GLU A 642 0.79 -13.80 -8.02
CA GLU A 642 0.49 -12.37 -8.19
C GLU A 642 -0.53 -12.14 -9.32
N ALA A 643 -0.41 -12.88 -10.43
CA ALA A 643 -1.41 -12.84 -11.50
C ALA A 643 -2.79 -13.24 -10.97
N ARG A 644 -2.89 -14.29 -10.16
CA ARG A 644 -4.15 -14.74 -9.55
C ARG A 644 -4.72 -13.71 -8.59
N THR A 645 -3.88 -13.07 -7.77
CA THR A 645 -4.32 -12.00 -6.86
C THR A 645 -4.90 -10.80 -7.63
N LEU A 646 -4.22 -10.38 -8.69
CA LEU A 646 -4.73 -9.32 -9.59
C LEU A 646 -6.05 -9.72 -10.27
N ALA A 647 -6.18 -10.99 -10.67
CA ALA A 647 -7.41 -11.51 -11.27
C ALA A 647 -8.60 -11.47 -10.28
N ILE A 648 -8.36 -11.82 -9.01
CA ILE A 648 -9.40 -11.74 -7.97
C ILE A 648 -9.78 -10.28 -7.70
N GLU A 649 -8.81 -9.37 -7.59
CA GLU A 649 -9.08 -7.94 -7.44
C GLU A 649 -9.92 -7.41 -8.62
N ALA A 650 -9.58 -7.77 -9.86
CA ALA A 650 -10.32 -7.39 -11.05
C ALA A 650 -11.73 -7.97 -11.08
N ALA A 651 -11.87 -9.26 -10.76
CA ALA A 651 -13.16 -9.96 -10.74
C ALA A 651 -14.13 -9.29 -9.76
N LEU A 652 -13.67 -9.04 -8.53
CA LEU A 652 -14.50 -8.42 -7.49
C LEU A 652 -14.84 -6.96 -7.80
N ALA A 653 -13.91 -6.19 -8.38
CA ALA A 653 -14.18 -4.83 -8.84
C ALA A 653 -15.14 -4.79 -10.03
N GLY A 654 -15.07 -5.77 -10.92
CA GLY A 654 -15.98 -5.93 -12.06
C GLY A 654 -17.35 -6.52 -11.71
N GLY A 655 -17.62 -6.79 -10.42
CA GLY A 655 -18.91 -7.26 -9.92
C GLY A 655 -19.19 -8.76 -10.17
N LEU A 656 -18.13 -9.57 -10.26
CA LEU A 656 -18.22 -11.02 -10.32
C LEU A 656 -18.45 -11.65 -8.95
#